data_45e665eee99d10bc35025f2042f9378c
#
_entry.id   45e665eee99d10bc35025f2042f9378c
#
_cell.length_a   1.000
_cell.length_b   1.000
_cell.length_c   1.000
_cell.angle_alpha   90.00
_cell.angle_beta   90.00
_cell.angle_gamma   90.00
#
_symmetry.space_group_name_H-M   'P 1'
#
loop_
_entity.id
_entity.type
_entity.pdbx_description
1 polymer ?
#
loop_
_entity_poly.entity_id
_entity_poly.type
_entity_poly.pdbx_seq_one_letter_code
_entity_poly.pdbx_strand_id
1 'polypeptide(L)'
;MIRNFLLSICSLLLFMGSTFAQQRTCGANEVLARQLLEDPFLQQRMNDIERHTEDFIQSGGAQDRVQVTIPVVVHVVYFNSTQNISDLQIQSQIDVLNADFRRLNADASNTPSVFQSIAADCEINFCLASQNPSGAATTGIERRQTTVNGFSTNDNVKYYNNGGLNAWDRNKYLNLWVCDLSGGLLGYAQFPGGPAATDGVVCDYAYFGTVNATPPFHLGRTATHEVGHWLNCYHIWGDDGTSCNGTDNVSDTPNQADENYGCPAFPTVSCSNGPNGDMFMNYMDYTDDACMNLFTNGQKSRMQALFGAGGARAALLTSPGCQPPGGGGSCGTVSGLTATGITQTAATLGWSAVSGATSYNLQWKPSASGSWTTVTGLGSTSYGLSGLSASTSYDFQVQAVCGATSGSYSAASSFTTQSGGGGGCTDAYEPNNTRGTAQVIPVNTAINAQIATSTDVDWNRFSNTSTQRRIKIEMYNLPADYDVRLYRGSSYLAVSQNGGTVDELIIYNTTTVSSSYYAYVYGYGGAFSNSQCYTLKVSLSSTNWRTDGSTDGEVTEMEVPVIFEEAEFGMYPNPATDQLTVEVPMQADADVTVSVLDPAGKLAIQQHRTMSKGDNRMTLDVRTLPNGVYFVQVRNGEQSFTRKLVVNK
;
A
#
# COMPACT_ATOMS: atom_id res chain seq x y z
N MET A 1 -70.95 23.12 -47.08
CA MET A 1 -69.59 23.60 -47.15
C MET A 1 -69.08 23.79 -45.74
N ILE A 2 -68.50 22.79 -45.09
CA ILE A 2 -67.69 22.94 -43.88
C ILE A 2 -66.58 21.89 -43.93
N ARG A 3 -65.36 22.36 -43.97
CA ARG A 3 -64.10 21.62 -44.18
C ARG A 3 -63.57 21.11 -42.85
N ASN A 4 -63.46 19.81 -42.65
CA ASN A 4 -62.85 19.17 -41.49
C ASN A 4 -61.35 19.33 -41.50
N PHE A 5 -60.78 19.90 -40.46
CA PHE A 5 -59.36 19.90 -40.15
C PHE A 5 -59.09 18.75 -39.16
N LEU A 6 -58.39 17.72 -39.63
CA LEU A 6 -57.87 16.65 -38.78
C LEU A 6 -56.52 17.10 -38.26
N LEU A 7 -56.41 17.36 -36.95
CA LEU A 7 -55.14 17.46 -36.23
C LEU A 7 -54.64 16.04 -35.92
N SER A 8 -53.53 15.67 -36.54
CA SER A 8 -52.77 14.45 -36.22
C SER A 8 -51.86 14.78 -35.03
N ILE A 9 -52.18 14.31 -33.83
CA ILE A 9 -51.29 14.35 -32.66
C ILE A 9 -50.37 13.13 -32.75
N CYS A 10 -49.12 13.36 -33.13
CA CYS A 10 -48.07 12.35 -33.11
C CYS A 10 -47.57 12.24 -31.64
N SER A 11 -48.06 11.24 -30.91
CA SER A 11 -47.58 10.94 -29.54
C SER A 11 -46.22 10.30 -29.66
N LEU A 12 -45.17 11.09 -29.35
CA LEU A 12 -43.81 10.62 -29.19
C LEU A 12 -43.73 9.89 -27.83
N LEU A 13 -43.88 8.56 -27.83
CA LEU A 13 -43.58 7.71 -26.67
C LEU A 13 -42.05 7.70 -26.49
N LEU A 14 -41.58 8.54 -25.57
CA LEU A 14 -40.25 8.37 -24.97
C LEU A 14 -40.26 7.06 -24.19
N PHE A 15 -39.71 6.00 -24.76
CA PHE A 15 -39.24 4.85 -23.98
C PHE A 15 -38.07 5.34 -23.13
N MET A 16 -38.32 5.79 -21.90
CA MET A 16 -37.29 5.78 -20.87
C MET A 16 -37.00 4.31 -20.58
N GLY A 17 -36.01 3.76 -21.23
CA GLY A 17 -35.41 2.51 -20.80
C GLY A 17 -34.83 2.76 -19.41
N SER A 18 -35.48 2.26 -18.38
CA SER A 18 -34.90 2.12 -17.06
C SER A 18 -33.71 1.18 -17.24
N THR A 19 -32.49 1.73 -17.34
CA THR A 19 -31.27 0.96 -17.12
C THR A 19 -31.30 0.58 -15.65
N PHE A 20 -31.75 -0.65 -15.36
CA PHE A 20 -31.52 -1.22 -14.03
C PHE A 20 -29.99 -1.22 -13.83
N ALA A 21 -29.52 -0.59 -12.77
CA ALA A 21 -28.13 -0.69 -12.38
C ALA A 21 -27.80 -2.17 -12.15
N GLN A 22 -26.64 -2.63 -12.65
CA GLN A 22 -26.15 -3.98 -12.40
C GLN A 22 -26.09 -4.17 -10.86
N GLN A 23 -26.76 -5.20 -10.36
CA GLN A 23 -26.64 -5.60 -8.96
C GLN A 23 -25.52 -6.63 -8.78
N ARG A 24 -24.86 -6.62 -7.61
CA ARG A 24 -23.88 -7.65 -7.29
C ARG A 24 -24.57 -9.01 -7.22
N THR A 25 -23.93 -10.00 -7.84
CA THR A 25 -24.37 -11.41 -7.75
C THR A 25 -23.12 -12.27 -7.57
N CYS A 26 -23.16 -13.15 -6.57
CA CYS A 26 -22.13 -14.14 -6.26
C CYS A 26 -22.68 -15.53 -6.47
N GLY A 27 -21.95 -16.39 -7.20
CA GLY A 27 -22.34 -17.76 -7.49
C GLY A 27 -21.79 -18.80 -6.51
N ALA A 28 -21.14 -18.41 -5.41
CA ALA A 28 -20.48 -19.33 -4.50
C ALA A 28 -21.44 -20.37 -3.87
N ASN A 29 -22.64 -19.94 -3.48
CA ASN A 29 -23.66 -20.83 -2.93
C ASN A 29 -24.21 -21.82 -3.95
N GLU A 30 -24.40 -21.39 -5.22
CA GLU A 30 -24.83 -22.27 -6.31
C GLU A 30 -23.77 -23.36 -6.59
N VAL A 31 -22.48 -22.95 -6.64
CA VAL A 31 -21.36 -23.87 -6.79
C VAL A 31 -21.30 -24.85 -5.63
N LEU A 32 -21.43 -24.37 -4.39
CA LEU A 32 -21.44 -25.23 -3.20
C LEU A 32 -22.59 -26.24 -3.24
N ALA A 33 -23.80 -25.78 -3.54
CA ALA A 33 -24.97 -26.65 -3.63
C ALA A 33 -24.77 -27.77 -4.67
N ARG A 34 -24.23 -27.41 -5.85
CA ARG A 34 -23.89 -28.42 -6.89
C ARG A 34 -22.82 -29.38 -6.40
N GLN A 35 -21.73 -28.91 -5.80
CA GLN A 35 -20.62 -29.73 -5.31
C GLN A 35 -21.07 -30.69 -4.19
N LEU A 36 -22.01 -30.29 -3.33
CA LEU A 36 -22.58 -31.13 -2.30
C LEU A 36 -23.41 -32.29 -2.89
N LEU A 37 -24.05 -32.06 -4.05
CA LEU A 37 -24.77 -33.11 -4.78
C LEU A 37 -23.81 -34.09 -5.48
N GLU A 38 -22.68 -33.59 -5.98
CA GLU A 38 -21.69 -34.38 -6.75
C GLU A 38 -20.74 -35.18 -5.84
N ASP A 39 -20.45 -34.67 -4.63
CA ASP A 39 -19.52 -35.28 -3.68
C ASP A 39 -20.16 -35.53 -2.31
N PRO A 40 -20.56 -36.78 -2.02
CA PRO A 40 -21.22 -37.14 -0.76
C PRO A 40 -20.38 -36.90 0.51
N PHE A 41 -19.06 -36.72 0.38
CA PHE A 41 -18.15 -36.49 1.51
C PHE A 41 -17.81 -35.03 1.71
N LEU A 42 -18.23 -34.14 0.84
CA LEU A 42 -17.92 -32.71 0.93
C LEU A 42 -18.46 -32.11 2.23
N GLN A 43 -19.71 -32.38 2.57
CA GLN A 43 -20.32 -31.88 3.81
C GLN A 43 -19.50 -32.28 5.05
N GLN A 44 -19.01 -33.55 5.09
CA GLN A 44 -18.20 -34.00 6.21
C GLN A 44 -16.89 -33.25 6.29
N ARG A 45 -16.19 -33.01 5.15
CA ARG A 45 -14.96 -32.23 5.13
C ARG A 45 -15.19 -30.79 5.57
N MET A 46 -16.28 -30.16 5.14
CA MET A 46 -16.63 -28.81 5.57
C MET A 46 -16.91 -28.77 7.08
N ASN A 47 -17.64 -29.74 7.62
CA ASN A 47 -17.86 -29.83 9.06
C ASN A 47 -16.55 -30.02 9.85
N ASP A 48 -15.60 -30.79 9.30
CA ASP A 48 -14.27 -30.97 9.92
C ASP A 48 -13.45 -29.67 9.89
N ILE A 49 -13.54 -28.89 8.80
CA ILE A 49 -12.91 -27.56 8.70
C ILE A 49 -13.56 -26.59 9.66
N GLU A 50 -14.89 -26.61 9.78
CA GLU A 50 -15.62 -25.73 10.70
C GLU A 50 -15.23 -26.01 12.15
N ARG A 51 -15.23 -27.28 12.56
CA ARG A 51 -14.78 -27.69 13.89
C ARG A 51 -13.33 -27.26 14.16
N HIS A 52 -12.41 -27.44 13.19
CA HIS A 52 -11.04 -26.96 13.30
C HIS A 52 -11.00 -25.44 13.51
N THR A 53 -11.84 -24.69 12.78
CA THR A 53 -11.95 -23.23 12.89
C THR A 53 -12.44 -22.82 14.28
N GLU A 54 -13.46 -23.50 14.81
CA GLU A 54 -13.97 -23.27 16.16
C GLU A 54 -12.93 -23.58 17.24
N ASP A 55 -12.24 -24.72 17.14
CA ASP A 55 -11.17 -25.13 18.06
C ASP A 55 -10.01 -24.12 18.05
N PHE A 56 -9.62 -23.64 16.87
CA PHE A 56 -8.61 -22.60 16.71
C PHE A 56 -9.02 -21.29 17.40
N ILE A 57 -10.25 -20.84 17.18
CA ILE A 57 -10.77 -19.60 17.79
C ILE A 57 -10.85 -19.75 19.31
N GLN A 58 -11.36 -20.89 19.83
CA GLN A 58 -11.51 -21.14 21.25
C GLN A 58 -10.16 -21.27 21.98
N SER A 59 -9.14 -21.84 21.33
CA SER A 59 -7.79 -21.94 21.89
C SER A 59 -7.02 -20.62 21.95
N GLY A 60 -7.62 -19.53 21.49
CA GLY A 60 -6.96 -18.24 21.41
C GLY A 60 -5.88 -18.17 20.33
N GLY A 61 -6.02 -18.99 19.28
CA GLY A 61 -5.07 -19.17 18.16
C GLY A 61 -4.62 -17.89 17.44
N ALA A 62 -5.13 -16.75 17.85
CA ALA A 62 -4.63 -15.43 17.44
C ALA A 62 -3.30 -15.01 18.13
N GLN A 63 -2.73 -15.85 19.01
CA GLN A 63 -1.44 -15.52 19.67
C GLN A 63 -0.23 -15.84 18.78
N ASP A 64 -0.34 -16.79 17.87
CA ASP A 64 0.65 -17.05 16.83
C ASP A 64 0.27 -16.28 15.57
N ARG A 65 0.53 -14.96 15.56
CA ARG A 65 0.30 -14.09 14.41
C ARG A 65 1.25 -14.48 13.27
N VAL A 66 0.77 -15.30 12.37
CA VAL A 66 1.52 -15.63 11.14
C VAL A 66 1.06 -14.70 10.04
N GLN A 67 1.93 -13.80 9.61
CA GLN A 67 1.69 -13.07 8.38
C GLN A 67 1.75 -14.05 7.21
N VAL A 68 0.62 -14.23 6.54
CA VAL A 68 0.49 -15.15 5.42
C VAL A 68 0.76 -14.42 4.11
N THR A 69 1.54 -14.99 3.20
CA THR A 69 1.65 -14.52 1.82
C THR A 69 1.22 -15.63 0.87
N ILE A 70 0.18 -15.38 0.09
CA ILE A 70 -0.46 -16.35 -0.80
C ILE A 70 0.01 -16.10 -2.23
N PRO A 71 0.70 -17.06 -2.87
CA PRO A 71 1.00 -16.96 -4.31
C PRO A 71 -0.27 -17.13 -5.14
N VAL A 72 -0.49 -16.21 -6.05
CA VAL A 72 -1.64 -16.16 -6.94
C VAL A 72 -1.22 -16.48 -8.37
N VAL A 73 -1.96 -17.36 -9.04
CA VAL A 73 -1.92 -17.49 -10.49
C VAL A 73 -3.23 -16.97 -11.07
N VAL A 74 -3.13 -16.10 -12.08
CA VAL A 74 -4.29 -15.55 -12.78
C VAL A 74 -4.42 -16.20 -14.16
N HIS A 75 -5.52 -16.91 -14.36
CA HIS A 75 -5.89 -17.63 -15.58
C HIS A 75 -6.85 -16.77 -16.40
N VAL A 76 -6.35 -16.02 -17.38
CA VAL A 76 -7.16 -15.17 -18.26
C VAL A 76 -7.68 -16.00 -19.42
N VAL A 77 -8.99 -16.27 -19.44
CA VAL A 77 -9.69 -17.02 -20.51
C VAL A 77 -10.59 -16.06 -21.27
N TYR A 78 -10.25 -15.79 -22.54
CA TYR A 78 -10.89 -14.74 -23.31
C TYR A 78 -11.38 -15.20 -24.69
N PHE A 79 -12.56 -14.77 -25.07
CA PHE A 79 -13.12 -15.00 -26.42
C PHE A 79 -12.65 -13.92 -27.39
N ASN A 80 -12.56 -12.68 -26.98
CA ASN A 80 -12.16 -11.53 -27.79
C ASN A 80 -11.10 -10.66 -27.07
N SER A 81 -10.56 -9.67 -27.77
CA SER A 81 -9.47 -8.82 -27.26
C SER A 81 -9.86 -7.95 -26.05
N THR A 82 -11.14 -7.61 -25.89
CA THR A 82 -11.61 -6.82 -24.75
C THR A 82 -11.54 -7.64 -23.45
N GLN A 83 -11.83 -8.94 -23.54
CA GLN A 83 -11.76 -9.87 -22.40
C GLN A 83 -10.33 -10.29 -22.05
N ASN A 84 -9.35 -10.03 -22.93
CA ASN A 84 -7.94 -10.26 -22.67
C ASN A 84 -7.35 -9.09 -21.87
N ILE A 85 -7.73 -9.01 -20.61
CA ILE A 85 -7.35 -7.92 -19.71
C ILE A 85 -5.83 -7.74 -19.60
N SER A 86 -5.37 -6.50 -19.40
CA SER A 86 -3.93 -6.18 -19.32
C SER A 86 -3.27 -6.68 -18.03
N ASP A 87 -1.95 -6.84 -18.06
CA ASP A 87 -1.18 -7.16 -16.86
C ASP A 87 -1.32 -6.06 -15.80
N LEU A 88 -1.46 -4.78 -16.22
CA LEU A 88 -1.71 -3.65 -15.33
C LEU A 88 -3.07 -3.79 -14.60
N GLN A 89 -4.12 -4.24 -15.29
CA GLN A 89 -5.41 -4.51 -14.66
C GLN A 89 -5.30 -5.65 -13.65
N ILE A 90 -4.55 -6.71 -13.98
CA ILE A 90 -4.27 -7.83 -13.07
C ILE A 90 -3.49 -7.35 -11.84
N GLN A 91 -2.42 -6.56 -12.04
CA GLN A 91 -1.65 -6.04 -10.93
C GLN A 91 -2.51 -5.17 -10.01
N SER A 92 -3.37 -4.31 -10.57
CA SER A 92 -4.28 -3.47 -9.77
C SER A 92 -5.20 -4.31 -8.87
N GLN A 93 -5.60 -5.53 -9.31
CA GLN A 93 -6.37 -6.43 -8.45
C GLN A 93 -5.54 -7.01 -7.29
N ILE A 94 -4.29 -7.37 -7.55
CA ILE A 94 -3.38 -7.84 -6.48
C ILE A 94 -3.15 -6.73 -5.46
N ASP A 95 -3.00 -5.49 -5.93
CA ASP A 95 -2.83 -4.32 -5.05
C ASP A 95 -4.08 -4.09 -4.18
N VAL A 96 -5.30 -4.23 -4.75
CA VAL A 96 -6.55 -4.17 -3.99
C VAL A 96 -6.64 -5.28 -2.95
N LEU A 97 -6.36 -6.54 -3.31
CA LEU A 97 -6.36 -7.63 -2.34
C LEU A 97 -5.42 -7.35 -1.17
N ASN A 98 -4.21 -6.85 -1.46
CA ASN A 98 -3.26 -6.46 -0.41
C ASN A 98 -3.76 -5.29 0.44
N ALA A 99 -4.41 -4.30 -0.16
CA ALA A 99 -4.96 -3.17 0.59
C ALA A 99 -6.12 -3.61 1.50
N ASP A 100 -7.06 -4.39 0.98
CA ASP A 100 -8.28 -4.78 1.69
C ASP A 100 -8.00 -5.78 2.82
N PHE A 101 -7.21 -6.84 2.57
CA PHE A 101 -6.87 -7.86 3.56
C PHE A 101 -5.86 -7.38 4.62
N ARG A 102 -5.18 -6.25 4.37
CA ARG A 102 -4.27 -5.59 5.32
C ARG A 102 -4.88 -4.34 5.95
N ARG A 103 -6.14 -4.04 5.66
CA ARG A 103 -6.82 -2.82 6.11
C ARG A 103 -6.03 -1.54 5.79
N LEU A 104 -5.35 -1.53 4.65
CA LEU A 104 -4.60 -0.39 4.09
C LEU A 104 -5.40 0.33 2.99
N ASN A 105 -6.64 -0.09 2.75
CA ASN A 105 -7.56 0.53 1.81
C ASN A 105 -7.82 2.00 2.19
N ALA A 106 -7.79 2.89 1.20
CA ALA A 106 -7.91 4.34 1.42
C ALA A 106 -9.25 4.74 2.07
N ASP A 107 -10.29 3.94 1.88
CA ASP A 107 -11.63 4.12 2.42
C ASP A 107 -11.86 3.44 3.79
N ALA A 108 -10.82 2.88 4.43
CA ALA A 108 -10.90 2.31 5.77
C ALA A 108 -11.42 3.32 6.83
N SER A 109 -11.16 4.63 6.62
CA SER A 109 -11.67 5.70 7.49
C SER A 109 -13.19 5.90 7.38
N ASN A 110 -13.85 5.39 6.32
CA ASN A 110 -15.30 5.47 6.12
C ASN A 110 -16.07 4.44 6.96
N THR A 111 -15.37 3.48 7.59
CA THR A 111 -16.02 2.54 8.52
C THR A 111 -16.71 3.31 9.65
N PRO A 112 -18.02 3.09 9.88
CA PRO A 112 -18.74 3.72 10.98
C PRO A 112 -18.05 3.48 12.33
N SER A 113 -18.06 4.49 13.21
CA SER A 113 -17.32 4.46 14.48
C SER A 113 -17.63 3.25 15.36
N VAL A 114 -18.86 2.76 15.29
CA VAL A 114 -19.33 1.57 16.04
C VAL A 114 -18.67 0.27 15.58
N PHE A 115 -18.17 0.21 14.36
CA PHE A 115 -17.52 -0.96 13.77
C PHE A 115 -15.98 -0.81 13.68
N GLN A 116 -15.44 0.38 13.96
CA GLN A 116 -13.98 0.61 13.84
C GLN A 116 -13.14 -0.29 14.75
N SER A 117 -13.61 -0.58 15.97
CA SER A 117 -12.87 -1.41 16.93
C SER A 117 -12.80 -2.89 16.55
N ILE A 118 -13.71 -3.34 15.70
CA ILE A 118 -13.78 -4.74 15.24
C ILE A 118 -13.29 -4.92 13.81
N ALA A 119 -13.01 -3.83 13.11
CA ALA A 119 -12.48 -3.89 11.75
C ALA A 119 -11.00 -4.33 11.75
N ALA A 120 -10.68 -5.38 10.99
CA ALA A 120 -9.44 -6.12 11.11
C ALA A 120 -8.42 -5.85 9.99
N ASP A 121 -7.13 -5.81 10.34
CA ASP A 121 -6.04 -6.23 9.46
C ASP A 121 -5.99 -7.76 9.49
N CYS A 122 -6.34 -8.43 8.38
CA CYS A 122 -6.37 -9.89 8.31
C CYS A 122 -4.97 -10.53 8.31
N GLU A 123 -3.90 -9.74 8.16
CA GLU A 123 -2.49 -10.18 8.10
C GLU A 123 -2.22 -11.16 6.93
N ILE A 124 -2.99 -11.05 5.84
CA ILE A 124 -2.86 -11.85 4.62
C ILE A 124 -2.41 -10.95 3.48
N ASN A 125 -1.34 -11.36 2.79
CA ASN A 125 -0.80 -10.71 1.59
C ASN A 125 -0.92 -11.65 0.40
N PHE A 126 -0.85 -11.07 -0.80
CA PHE A 126 -0.91 -11.77 -2.08
C PHE A 126 0.25 -11.35 -2.97
N CYS A 127 0.83 -12.28 -3.71
CA CYS A 127 1.82 -11.99 -4.75
C CYS A 127 1.45 -12.70 -6.04
N LEU A 128 1.70 -12.14 -7.20
CA LEU A 128 1.70 -12.94 -8.42
C LEU A 128 2.81 -14.00 -8.34
N ALA A 129 2.48 -15.22 -8.73
CA ALA A 129 3.44 -16.32 -8.69
C ALA A 129 4.65 -16.01 -9.58
N SER A 130 5.85 -16.13 -9.05
CA SER A 130 7.12 -16.00 -9.76
C SER A 130 7.71 -17.34 -10.20
N GLN A 131 7.20 -18.45 -9.64
CA GLN A 131 7.47 -19.83 -10.06
C GLN A 131 6.18 -20.53 -10.40
N ASN A 132 6.17 -21.32 -11.48
CA ASN A 132 5.08 -22.22 -11.81
C ASN A 132 5.18 -23.55 -11.01
N PRO A 133 4.21 -24.48 -11.12
CA PRO A 133 4.24 -25.74 -10.38
C PRO A 133 5.48 -26.61 -10.61
N SER A 134 6.19 -26.44 -11.74
CA SER A 134 7.45 -27.14 -12.04
C SER A 134 8.70 -26.42 -11.50
N GLY A 135 8.54 -25.25 -10.84
CA GLY A 135 9.64 -24.44 -10.34
C GLY A 135 10.30 -23.53 -11.39
N ALA A 136 9.75 -23.45 -12.61
CA ALA A 136 10.23 -22.55 -13.65
C ALA A 136 9.68 -21.13 -13.46
N ALA A 137 10.42 -20.13 -13.99
CA ALA A 137 10.00 -18.72 -13.96
C ALA A 137 8.64 -18.53 -14.64
N THR A 138 7.81 -17.67 -14.04
CA THR A 138 6.52 -17.26 -14.57
C THR A 138 6.21 -15.82 -14.15
N THR A 139 5.31 -15.19 -14.86
CA THR A 139 4.70 -13.91 -14.44
C THR A 139 3.50 -14.11 -13.50
N GLY A 140 3.12 -15.37 -13.20
CA GLY A 140 1.89 -15.66 -12.46
C GLY A 140 0.61 -15.45 -13.30
N ILE A 141 0.74 -15.24 -14.60
CA ILE A 141 -0.38 -14.97 -15.52
C ILE A 141 -0.36 -15.99 -16.66
N GLU A 142 -1.43 -16.75 -16.80
CA GLU A 142 -1.68 -17.61 -17.94
C GLU A 142 -2.80 -17.01 -18.81
N ARG A 143 -2.66 -17.14 -20.13
CA ARG A 143 -3.64 -16.58 -21.07
C ARG A 143 -4.07 -17.62 -22.09
N ARG A 144 -5.39 -17.73 -22.29
CA ARG A 144 -5.95 -18.62 -23.30
C ARG A 144 -7.06 -17.94 -24.08
N GLN A 145 -6.92 -17.86 -25.38
CA GLN A 145 -8.07 -17.57 -26.25
C GLN A 145 -8.95 -18.81 -26.36
N THR A 146 -10.25 -18.63 -26.20
CA THR A 146 -11.26 -19.70 -26.25
C THR A 146 -12.28 -19.44 -27.37
N THR A 147 -12.98 -20.49 -27.76
CA THR A 147 -14.16 -20.40 -28.64
C THR A 147 -15.48 -20.37 -27.84
N VAL A 148 -15.41 -20.48 -26.53
CA VAL A 148 -16.56 -20.42 -25.64
C VAL A 148 -16.93 -18.97 -25.40
N ASN A 149 -18.16 -18.62 -25.74
CA ASN A 149 -18.70 -17.27 -25.54
C ASN A 149 -19.45 -17.20 -24.21
N GLY A 150 -18.71 -16.94 -23.13
CA GLY A 150 -19.22 -16.89 -21.76
C GLY A 150 -19.21 -18.23 -21.02
N PHE A 151 -18.92 -18.12 -19.73
CA PHE A 151 -18.90 -19.24 -18.76
C PHE A 151 -20.00 -19.04 -17.70
N SER A 152 -20.19 -20.02 -16.85
CA SER A 152 -21.16 -20.01 -15.74
C SER A 152 -20.58 -20.70 -14.51
N THR A 153 -21.40 -20.92 -13.47
CA THR A 153 -21.06 -21.62 -12.23
C THR A 153 -20.75 -23.12 -12.39
N ASN A 154 -20.76 -23.66 -13.64
CA ASN A 154 -20.51 -25.07 -13.94
C ASN A 154 -19.03 -25.49 -13.94
N ASP A 155 -18.13 -24.60 -13.56
CA ASP A 155 -16.68 -24.81 -13.48
C ASP A 155 -15.97 -25.11 -14.83
N ASN A 156 -16.65 -24.99 -15.99
CA ASN A 156 -16.02 -25.29 -17.27
C ASN A 156 -14.78 -24.43 -17.57
N VAL A 157 -14.74 -23.18 -17.07
CA VAL A 157 -13.58 -22.28 -17.17
C VAL A 157 -12.32 -22.85 -16.50
N LYS A 158 -12.49 -23.77 -15.55
CA LYS A 158 -11.42 -24.41 -14.77
C LYS A 158 -10.86 -25.68 -15.45
N TYR A 159 -11.32 -26.01 -16.66
CA TYR A 159 -10.88 -27.19 -17.41
C TYR A 159 -10.43 -26.83 -18.83
N TYR A 160 -9.21 -27.25 -19.17
CA TYR A 160 -8.66 -27.01 -20.51
C TYR A 160 -9.53 -27.62 -21.61
N ASN A 161 -10.03 -28.84 -21.42
CA ASN A 161 -10.86 -29.52 -22.42
C ASN A 161 -12.23 -28.86 -22.65
N ASN A 162 -12.67 -28.01 -21.72
CA ASN A 162 -13.94 -27.29 -21.80
C ASN A 162 -13.77 -25.83 -22.26
N GLY A 163 -12.58 -25.49 -22.79
CA GLY A 163 -12.28 -24.13 -23.27
C GLY A 163 -11.62 -23.22 -22.22
N GLY A 164 -11.44 -23.68 -20.99
CA GLY A 164 -10.82 -22.96 -19.88
C GLY A 164 -9.33 -23.28 -19.66
N LEU A 165 -8.81 -23.02 -18.46
CA LEU A 165 -7.45 -23.36 -18.02
C LEU A 165 -7.51 -24.19 -16.76
N ASN A 166 -6.66 -25.22 -16.66
CA ASN A 166 -6.61 -26.08 -15.49
C ASN A 166 -6.02 -25.35 -14.28
N ALA A 167 -6.50 -25.71 -13.08
CA ALA A 167 -5.93 -25.22 -11.84
C ALA A 167 -4.46 -25.65 -11.67
N TRP A 168 -3.67 -24.78 -11.06
CA TRP A 168 -2.40 -25.15 -10.46
C TRP A 168 -2.62 -25.77 -9.08
N ASP A 169 -1.57 -26.38 -8.51
CA ASP A 169 -1.63 -27.05 -7.20
C ASP A 169 -2.16 -26.12 -6.09
N ARG A 170 -3.36 -26.38 -5.59
CA ARG A 170 -4.03 -25.60 -4.55
C ARG A 170 -3.26 -25.52 -3.22
N ASN A 171 -2.31 -26.45 -3.00
CA ASN A 171 -1.46 -26.43 -1.83
C ASN A 171 -0.31 -25.41 -1.94
N LYS A 172 -0.15 -24.82 -3.12
CA LYS A 172 0.91 -23.83 -3.40
C LYS A 172 0.37 -22.53 -3.96
N TYR A 173 -0.82 -22.50 -4.53
CA TYR A 173 -1.36 -21.33 -5.24
C TYR A 173 -2.84 -21.12 -4.96
N LEU A 174 -3.25 -19.86 -4.85
CA LEU A 174 -4.60 -19.45 -5.14
C LEU A 174 -4.76 -19.35 -6.66
N ASN A 175 -5.67 -20.13 -7.21
CA ASN A 175 -6.07 -20.05 -8.62
C ASN A 175 -7.17 -19.00 -8.77
N LEU A 176 -6.97 -18.05 -9.67
CA LEU A 176 -7.93 -16.99 -9.93
C LEU A 176 -8.20 -16.92 -11.44
N TRP A 177 -9.39 -17.36 -11.87
CA TRP A 177 -9.81 -17.29 -13.27
C TRP A 177 -10.49 -15.96 -13.55
N VAL A 178 -10.18 -15.40 -14.70
CA VAL A 178 -10.82 -14.18 -15.24
C VAL A 178 -11.38 -14.51 -16.62
N CYS A 179 -12.70 -14.37 -16.78
CA CYS A 179 -13.41 -14.70 -18.00
C CYS A 179 -14.67 -13.86 -18.13
N ASP A 180 -15.40 -14.02 -19.23
CA ASP A 180 -16.76 -13.50 -19.40
C ASP A 180 -17.73 -14.43 -18.65
N LEU A 181 -18.42 -13.94 -17.63
CA LEU A 181 -19.44 -14.66 -16.90
C LEU A 181 -20.84 -14.30 -17.40
N SER A 182 -21.58 -15.32 -17.81
CA SER A 182 -22.94 -15.16 -18.33
C SER A 182 -23.94 -14.77 -17.24
N GLY A 183 -25.02 -14.11 -17.62
CA GLY A 183 -26.18 -13.89 -16.73
C GLY A 183 -26.00 -12.76 -15.72
N GLY A 184 -24.99 -11.90 -15.87
CA GLY A 184 -24.72 -10.79 -14.96
C GLY A 184 -24.02 -11.21 -13.66
N LEU A 185 -23.48 -12.42 -13.62
CA LEU A 185 -22.69 -12.94 -12.49
C LEU A 185 -21.35 -12.19 -12.42
N LEU A 186 -21.00 -11.65 -11.24
CA LEU A 186 -19.74 -10.94 -11.04
C LEU A 186 -18.58 -11.87 -10.70
N GLY A 187 -18.85 -12.93 -9.92
CA GLY A 187 -17.85 -13.89 -9.52
C GLY A 187 -18.45 -15.10 -8.78
N TYR A 188 -17.58 -16.05 -8.48
CA TYR A 188 -17.84 -17.13 -7.57
C TYR A 188 -16.55 -17.76 -7.04
N ALA A 189 -16.61 -18.32 -5.87
CA ALA A 189 -15.51 -19.03 -5.24
C ALA A 189 -15.90 -20.47 -4.90
N GLN A 190 -14.90 -21.32 -4.71
CA GLN A 190 -15.06 -22.61 -4.07
C GLN A 190 -14.66 -22.51 -2.59
N PHE A 191 -15.55 -22.90 -1.71
CA PHE A 191 -15.24 -23.03 -0.27
C PHE A 191 -14.15 -24.09 -0.01
N PRO A 192 -13.40 -23.99 1.11
CA PRO A 192 -12.43 -25.00 1.50
C PRO A 192 -13.09 -26.38 1.65
N GLY A 193 -12.38 -27.43 1.24
CA GLY A 193 -12.89 -28.82 1.30
C GLY A 193 -13.37 -29.37 -0.04
N GLY A 194 -13.63 -28.52 -1.04
CA GLY A 194 -14.05 -28.94 -2.38
C GLY A 194 -12.93 -29.62 -3.20
N PRO A 195 -13.21 -30.04 -4.47
CA PRO A 195 -12.26 -30.73 -5.33
C PRO A 195 -11.03 -29.86 -5.64
N ALA A 196 -9.84 -30.47 -5.73
CA ALA A 196 -8.61 -29.76 -6.01
C ALA A 196 -8.55 -29.13 -7.42
N ALA A 197 -9.21 -29.76 -8.38
CA ALA A 197 -9.22 -29.31 -9.77
C ALA A 197 -10.03 -28.02 -10.00
N THR A 198 -10.89 -27.65 -9.07
CA THR A 198 -11.78 -26.49 -9.15
C THR A 198 -11.52 -25.49 -8.01
N ASP A 199 -10.49 -25.73 -7.17
CA ASP A 199 -10.16 -24.88 -6.02
C ASP A 199 -9.65 -23.51 -6.49
N GLY A 200 -10.37 -22.45 -6.12
CA GLY A 200 -10.03 -21.07 -6.41
C GLY A 200 -11.25 -20.18 -6.64
N VAL A 201 -11.01 -19.07 -7.28
CA VAL A 201 -11.95 -17.97 -7.49
C VAL A 201 -12.12 -17.70 -8.98
N VAL A 202 -13.32 -17.37 -9.42
CA VAL A 202 -13.64 -16.92 -10.78
C VAL A 202 -14.24 -15.54 -10.70
N CYS A 203 -13.75 -14.60 -11.51
CA CYS A 203 -14.29 -13.24 -11.62
C CYS A 203 -14.61 -12.92 -13.09
N ASP A 204 -15.65 -12.14 -13.30
CA ASP A 204 -15.92 -11.54 -14.60
C ASP A 204 -14.84 -10.49 -14.93
N TYR A 205 -14.37 -10.48 -16.17
CA TYR A 205 -13.29 -9.62 -16.63
C TYR A 205 -13.62 -8.11 -16.51
N ALA A 206 -14.91 -7.75 -16.58
CA ALA A 206 -15.36 -6.37 -16.52
C ALA A 206 -15.38 -5.80 -15.09
N TYR A 207 -15.28 -6.67 -14.07
CA TYR A 207 -15.35 -6.31 -12.64
C TYR A 207 -14.10 -6.73 -11.87
N PHE A 208 -12.98 -6.93 -12.58
CA PHE A 208 -11.72 -7.38 -12.03
C PHE A 208 -10.68 -6.24 -12.04
N GLY A 209 -10.13 -5.91 -10.88
CA GLY A 209 -9.16 -4.82 -10.71
C GLY A 209 -9.80 -3.42 -10.72
N THR A 210 -8.94 -2.40 -10.84
CA THR A 210 -9.37 -1.00 -10.87
C THR A 210 -9.12 -0.32 -12.21
N VAL A 211 -8.33 -0.94 -13.08
CA VAL A 211 -7.99 -0.43 -14.42
C VAL A 211 -8.97 -1.00 -15.43
N ASN A 212 -9.69 -0.13 -16.15
CA ASN A 212 -10.72 -0.50 -17.14
C ASN A 212 -11.90 -1.33 -16.59
N ALA A 213 -12.05 -1.44 -15.29
CA ALA A 213 -13.20 -2.11 -14.68
C ALA A 213 -14.47 -1.25 -14.76
N THR A 214 -15.64 -1.89 -14.70
CA THR A 214 -16.93 -1.27 -14.95
C THR A 214 -17.64 -0.85 -13.65
N PRO A 215 -18.03 0.42 -13.47
CA PRO A 215 -18.85 0.85 -12.34
C PRO A 215 -20.22 0.12 -12.30
N PRO A 216 -20.77 -0.12 -11.09
CA PRO A 216 -20.29 0.33 -9.77
C PRO A 216 -19.27 -0.65 -9.12
N PHE A 217 -18.89 -1.75 -9.80
CA PHE A 217 -18.00 -2.81 -9.29
C PHE A 217 -16.59 -2.71 -9.90
N HIS A 218 -15.97 -1.52 -9.80
CA HIS A 218 -14.73 -1.18 -10.49
C HIS A 218 -13.54 -0.89 -9.55
N LEU A 219 -13.70 -1.12 -8.24
CA LEU A 219 -12.64 -0.95 -7.24
C LEU A 219 -12.02 -2.27 -6.80
N GLY A 220 -12.33 -3.38 -7.51
CA GLY A 220 -11.74 -4.69 -7.28
C GLY A 220 -12.35 -5.49 -6.13
N ARG A 221 -13.48 -5.02 -5.53
CA ARG A 221 -14.11 -5.66 -4.36
C ARG A 221 -14.85 -6.96 -4.71
N THR A 222 -15.11 -7.21 -5.99
CA THR A 222 -15.60 -8.52 -6.42
C THR A 222 -14.60 -9.63 -6.06
N ALA A 223 -13.33 -9.48 -6.44
CA ALA A 223 -12.33 -10.49 -6.08
C ALA A 223 -12.06 -10.54 -4.57
N THR A 224 -12.12 -9.41 -3.85
CA THR A 224 -12.01 -9.38 -2.38
C THR A 224 -13.11 -10.21 -1.72
N HIS A 225 -14.37 -10.07 -2.18
CA HIS A 225 -15.51 -10.84 -1.75
C HIS A 225 -15.30 -12.35 -2.00
N GLU A 226 -14.97 -12.73 -3.23
CA GLU A 226 -14.81 -14.14 -3.61
C GLU A 226 -13.62 -14.80 -2.90
N VAL A 227 -12.52 -14.06 -2.69
CA VAL A 227 -11.39 -14.55 -1.88
C VAL A 227 -11.80 -14.73 -0.42
N GLY A 228 -12.71 -13.91 0.10
CA GLY A 228 -13.34 -14.10 1.40
C GLY A 228 -14.00 -15.49 1.53
N HIS A 229 -14.81 -15.90 0.55
CA HIS A 229 -15.40 -17.26 0.51
C HIS A 229 -14.34 -18.35 0.40
N TRP A 230 -13.35 -18.17 -0.47
CA TRP A 230 -12.23 -19.10 -0.60
C TRP A 230 -11.45 -19.24 0.73
N LEU A 231 -11.50 -18.21 1.59
CA LEU A 231 -10.95 -18.20 2.95
C LEU A 231 -11.99 -18.52 4.04
N ASN A 232 -13.08 -19.22 3.71
CA ASN A 232 -14.10 -19.73 4.63
C ASN A 232 -14.98 -18.64 5.29
N CYS A 233 -15.14 -17.47 4.70
CA CYS A 233 -16.14 -16.50 5.12
C CYS A 233 -17.45 -16.74 4.37
N TYR A 234 -18.56 -16.70 5.10
CA TYR A 234 -19.91 -16.77 4.56
C TYR A 234 -20.46 -15.36 4.33
N HIS A 235 -21.57 -15.25 3.60
CA HIS A 235 -22.32 -14.00 3.53
C HIS A 235 -22.82 -13.59 4.91
N ILE A 236 -22.72 -12.29 5.23
CA ILE A 236 -23.00 -11.81 6.60
C ILE A 236 -24.46 -11.92 7.01
N TRP A 237 -25.41 -12.10 6.07
CA TRP A 237 -26.83 -12.34 6.36
C TRP A 237 -27.16 -13.83 6.55
N GLY A 238 -26.20 -14.73 6.30
CA GLY A 238 -26.36 -16.16 6.57
C GLY A 238 -27.20 -16.93 5.56
N ASP A 239 -27.51 -16.34 4.39
CA ASP A 239 -28.17 -16.99 3.24
C ASP A 239 -29.50 -17.69 3.55
N ASP A 240 -30.25 -17.23 4.55
CA ASP A 240 -31.53 -17.83 4.97
C ASP A 240 -32.76 -17.05 4.45
N GLY A 241 -32.58 -16.20 3.46
CA GLY A 241 -33.55 -15.22 2.98
C GLY A 241 -33.82 -14.19 4.07
N THR A 242 -35.02 -13.64 4.12
CA THR A 242 -35.36 -12.55 5.06
C THR A 242 -35.65 -13.03 6.49
N SER A 243 -35.21 -14.24 6.91
CA SER A 243 -35.72 -14.88 8.13
C SER A 243 -35.03 -14.45 9.43
N CYS A 244 -33.89 -13.78 9.38
CA CYS A 244 -33.08 -13.39 10.53
C CYS A 244 -32.58 -14.56 11.42
N ASN A 245 -32.59 -15.80 10.92
CA ASN A 245 -32.11 -16.99 11.63
C ASN A 245 -30.77 -17.48 11.10
N GLY A 246 -30.34 -16.99 9.94
CA GLY A 246 -29.06 -17.29 9.33
C GLY A 246 -27.88 -16.80 10.17
N THR A 247 -26.73 -17.38 9.93
CA THR A 247 -25.47 -16.98 10.56
C THR A 247 -24.30 -17.18 9.60
N ASP A 248 -23.38 -16.26 9.59
CA ASP A 248 -22.08 -16.38 8.93
C ASP A 248 -21.03 -17.09 9.81
N ASN A 249 -21.44 -17.62 10.98
CA ASN A 249 -20.60 -18.21 12.00
C ASN A 249 -19.51 -17.23 12.54
N VAL A 250 -19.84 -15.94 12.59
CA VAL A 250 -18.98 -14.88 13.13
C VAL A 250 -19.75 -14.09 14.18
N SER A 251 -19.18 -13.93 15.36
CA SER A 251 -19.88 -13.33 16.51
C SER A 251 -19.85 -11.81 16.53
N ASP A 252 -18.97 -11.16 15.76
CA ASP A 252 -18.81 -9.71 15.71
C ASP A 252 -19.42 -9.06 14.45
N THR A 253 -20.09 -9.84 13.60
CA THR A 253 -20.99 -9.36 12.55
C THR A 253 -22.41 -9.25 13.10
N PRO A 254 -23.13 -8.14 12.91
CA PRO A 254 -24.53 -8.05 13.30
C PRO A 254 -25.39 -9.02 12.47
N ASN A 255 -26.36 -9.66 13.09
CA ASN A 255 -27.35 -10.42 12.33
C ASN A 255 -28.19 -9.47 11.47
N GLN A 256 -28.27 -9.71 10.16
CA GLN A 256 -29.05 -8.93 9.20
C GLN A 256 -29.97 -9.82 8.36
N ALA A 257 -31.05 -9.22 7.82
CA ALA A 257 -32.14 -9.99 7.22
C ALA A 257 -31.78 -10.55 5.83
N ASP A 258 -31.06 -9.78 5.03
CA ASP A 258 -30.77 -10.09 3.63
C ASP A 258 -29.56 -9.28 3.16
N GLU A 259 -29.14 -9.48 1.91
CA GLU A 259 -28.09 -8.69 1.29
C GLU A 259 -28.50 -7.21 1.12
N ASN A 260 -27.53 -6.32 1.23
CA ASN A 260 -27.71 -4.92 0.92
C ASN A 260 -27.17 -4.61 -0.49
N TYR A 261 -27.85 -3.74 -1.24
CA TYR A 261 -27.46 -3.30 -2.57
C TYR A 261 -27.21 -1.79 -2.65
N GLY A 262 -26.44 -1.39 -3.66
CA GLY A 262 -26.06 0.02 -3.85
C GLY A 262 -25.18 0.52 -2.70
N CYS A 263 -25.45 1.75 -2.23
CA CYS A 263 -24.77 2.34 -1.08
C CYS A 263 -25.80 2.82 -0.06
N PRO A 264 -26.25 1.97 0.86
CA PRO A 264 -27.24 2.33 1.87
C PRO A 264 -26.79 3.46 2.78
N ALA A 265 -27.74 4.23 3.29
CA ALA A 265 -27.44 5.23 4.32
C ALA A 265 -27.26 4.53 5.69
N PHE A 266 -26.15 4.84 6.38
CA PHE A 266 -25.91 4.31 7.72
C PHE A 266 -26.68 5.12 8.80
N PRO A 267 -27.34 4.47 9.80
CA PRO A 267 -27.54 3.02 9.91
C PRO A 267 -28.74 2.51 9.08
N THR A 268 -28.56 1.37 8.42
CA THR A 268 -29.66 0.55 7.91
C THR A 268 -29.95 -0.54 8.94
N VAL A 269 -31.18 -0.69 9.39
CA VAL A 269 -31.54 -1.58 10.50
C VAL A 269 -32.45 -2.69 9.99
N SER A 270 -32.04 -3.92 10.21
CA SER A 270 -32.86 -5.13 10.01
C SER A 270 -32.70 -6.06 11.21
N CYS A 271 -33.46 -7.16 11.29
CA CYS A 271 -33.33 -8.20 12.32
C CYS A 271 -33.19 -7.70 13.76
N SER A 272 -33.73 -6.53 14.09
CA SER A 272 -33.61 -5.91 15.43
C SER A 272 -32.15 -5.59 15.84
N ASN A 273 -31.25 -5.40 14.90
CA ASN A 273 -29.83 -5.09 15.15
C ASN A 273 -29.54 -3.60 15.44
N GLY A 274 -30.58 -2.82 15.66
CA GLY A 274 -30.43 -1.41 16.08
C GLY A 274 -29.78 -1.29 17.49
N PRO A 275 -29.12 -0.18 17.78
CA PRO A 275 -29.04 1.04 16.94
C PRO A 275 -27.95 1.01 15.84
N ASN A 276 -27.09 0.01 15.84
CA ASN A 276 -25.89 -0.03 14.96
C ASN A 276 -26.24 -0.43 13.52
N GLY A 277 -27.29 -1.25 13.33
CA GLY A 277 -27.75 -1.68 12.02
C GLY A 277 -26.89 -2.72 11.34
N ASP A 278 -27.20 -2.97 10.07
CA ASP A 278 -26.50 -3.91 9.18
C ASP A 278 -25.07 -3.43 8.90
N MET A 279 -24.14 -4.36 8.81
CA MET A 279 -22.77 -4.06 8.46
C MET A 279 -22.58 -4.10 6.92
N PHE A 280 -23.42 -3.35 6.21
CA PHE A 280 -23.45 -3.34 4.74
C PHE A 280 -22.12 -2.93 4.08
N MET A 281 -21.17 -2.33 4.82
CA MET A 281 -19.83 -2.01 4.35
C MET A 281 -18.83 -3.18 4.49
N ASN A 282 -19.27 -4.34 4.96
CA ASN A 282 -18.44 -5.56 5.01
C ASN A 282 -18.23 -6.11 3.60
N TYR A 283 -17.03 -6.61 3.31
CA TYR A 283 -16.72 -7.20 2.01
C TYR A 283 -17.56 -8.45 1.67
N MET A 284 -18.22 -9.05 2.66
CA MET A 284 -19.11 -10.21 2.47
C MET A 284 -20.59 -9.84 2.32
N ASP A 285 -20.92 -8.55 2.11
CA ASP A 285 -22.23 -8.07 1.67
C ASP A 285 -22.27 -7.84 0.15
N TYR A 286 -23.37 -7.34 -0.41
CA TYR A 286 -23.58 -7.14 -1.85
C TYR A 286 -23.65 -5.65 -2.26
N THR A 287 -23.20 -4.75 -1.43
CA THR A 287 -23.15 -3.33 -1.76
C THR A 287 -22.16 -3.03 -2.89
N ASP A 288 -22.28 -1.84 -3.47
CA ASP A 288 -21.34 -1.34 -4.46
C ASP A 288 -19.91 -1.26 -3.88
N ASP A 289 -18.90 -1.44 -4.72
CA ASP A 289 -17.49 -1.43 -4.30
C ASP A 289 -17.12 -0.20 -3.47
N ALA A 290 -17.67 0.98 -3.80
CA ALA A 290 -17.38 2.23 -3.10
C ALA A 290 -17.88 2.27 -1.64
N CYS A 291 -18.72 1.31 -1.25
CA CYS A 291 -19.31 1.26 0.09
C CYS A 291 -18.74 0.15 0.96
N MET A 292 -17.98 -0.77 0.37
CA MET A 292 -17.31 -1.86 1.09
C MET A 292 -15.93 -1.39 1.58
N ASN A 293 -15.60 -1.64 2.86
CA ASN A 293 -14.31 -1.19 3.40
C ASN A 293 -13.72 -2.01 4.56
N LEU A 294 -14.32 -3.14 4.97
CA LEU A 294 -13.79 -3.93 6.08
C LEU A 294 -14.10 -5.42 6.04
N PHE A 295 -13.20 -6.20 6.64
CA PHE A 295 -13.49 -7.47 7.33
C PHE A 295 -13.45 -7.25 8.84
N THR A 296 -14.08 -8.16 9.62
CA THR A 296 -14.07 -8.11 11.09
C THR A 296 -12.97 -8.97 11.71
N ASN A 297 -12.71 -8.79 13.01
CA ASN A 297 -11.79 -9.64 13.77
C ASN A 297 -12.24 -11.10 13.80
N GLY A 298 -13.55 -11.36 13.85
CA GLY A 298 -14.10 -12.71 13.76
C GLY A 298 -13.87 -13.34 12.39
N GLN A 299 -14.11 -12.61 11.30
CA GLN A 299 -13.79 -13.07 9.94
C GLN A 299 -12.28 -13.31 9.78
N LYS A 300 -11.41 -12.41 10.28
CA LYS A 300 -9.96 -12.65 10.35
C LYS A 300 -9.63 -13.97 11.03
N SER A 301 -10.22 -14.22 12.19
CA SER A 301 -9.94 -15.46 12.96
C SER A 301 -10.33 -16.73 12.19
N ARG A 302 -11.45 -16.70 11.46
CA ARG A 302 -11.87 -17.78 10.56
C ARG A 302 -10.86 -18.01 9.43
N MET A 303 -10.43 -16.93 8.76
CA MET A 303 -9.44 -17.01 7.69
C MET A 303 -8.10 -17.57 8.20
N GLN A 304 -7.61 -17.07 9.34
CA GLN A 304 -6.34 -17.48 9.93
C GLN A 304 -6.35 -18.94 10.40
N ALA A 305 -7.48 -19.46 10.85
CA ALA A 305 -7.63 -20.88 11.23
C ALA A 305 -7.26 -21.84 10.10
N LEU A 306 -7.48 -21.46 8.84
CA LEU A 306 -7.13 -22.29 7.68
C LEU A 306 -5.62 -22.50 7.53
N PHE A 307 -4.81 -21.61 8.09
CA PHE A 307 -3.34 -21.65 8.02
C PHE A 307 -2.70 -22.23 9.28
N GLY A 308 -3.46 -22.42 10.36
CA GLY A 308 -3.01 -23.10 11.58
C GLY A 308 -2.59 -24.54 11.33
N ALA A 309 -1.94 -25.16 12.32
CA ALA A 309 -1.53 -26.57 12.24
C ALA A 309 -2.73 -27.47 11.98
N GLY A 310 -2.75 -28.19 10.87
CA GLY A 310 -3.88 -29.02 10.44
C GLY A 310 -4.97 -28.29 9.66
N GLY A 311 -4.85 -26.98 9.47
CA GLY A 311 -5.80 -26.18 8.71
C GLY A 311 -5.80 -26.51 7.22
N ALA A 312 -6.95 -26.29 6.58
CA ALA A 312 -7.20 -26.72 5.19
C ALA A 312 -6.30 -26.04 4.14
N ARG A 313 -5.63 -24.92 4.50
CA ARG A 313 -4.71 -24.17 3.64
C ARG A 313 -3.31 -24.02 4.23
N ALA A 314 -2.99 -24.78 5.30
CA ALA A 314 -1.69 -24.72 5.97
C ALA A 314 -0.50 -24.97 5.03
N ALA A 315 -0.68 -25.77 3.98
CA ALA A 315 0.36 -26.05 2.99
C ALA A 315 0.83 -24.80 2.21
N LEU A 316 -0.01 -23.77 2.07
CA LEU A 316 0.34 -22.52 1.42
C LEU A 316 1.46 -21.75 2.13
N LEU A 317 1.61 -21.91 3.45
CA LEU A 317 2.68 -21.28 4.23
C LEU A 317 4.09 -21.66 3.77
N THR A 318 4.23 -22.84 3.16
CA THR A 318 5.51 -23.34 2.66
C THR A 318 5.64 -23.25 1.15
N SER A 319 4.70 -22.58 0.48
CA SER A 319 4.74 -22.43 -0.97
C SER A 319 5.93 -21.60 -1.43
N PRO A 320 6.71 -22.07 -2.40
CA PRO A 320 7.76 -21.28 -3.03
C PRO A 320 7.24 -20.34 -4.12
N GLY A 321 5.92 -20.27 -4.34
CA GLY A 321 5.33 -19.58 -5.48
C GLY A 321 5.67 -18.10 -5.61
N CYS A 322 5.89 -17.41 -4.49
CA CYS A 322 6.35 -16.00 -4.48
C CYS A 322 7.88 -15.86 -4.57
N GLN A 323 8.62 -16.96 -4.60
CA GLN A 323 10.08 -16.94 -4.67
C GLN A 323 10.56 -16.94 -6.12
N PRO A 324 11.65 -16.24 -6.47
CA PRO A 324 12.25 -16.36 -7.80
C PRO A 324 12.65 -17.81 -8.12
N PRO A 325 12.57 -18.25 -9.38
CA PRO A 325 12.98 -19.59 -9.78
C PRO A 325 14.44 -19.88 -9.42
N GLY A 326 14.70 -21.08 -8.89
CA GLY A 326 16.03 -21.47 -8.44
C GLY A 326 16.29 -21.17 -6.95
N GLY A 327 15.32 -20.60 -6.22
CA GLY A 327 15.40 -20.32 -4.79
C GLY A 327 15.28 -21.54 -3.87
N GLY A 328 15.44 -22.76 -4.35
CA GLY A 328 15.69 -23.97 -3.53
C GLY A 328 17.15 -24.12 -3.09
N GLY A 329 17.99 -23.14 -3.35
CA GLY A 329 19.32 -23.01 -2.78
C GLY A 329 19.28 -22.18 -1.50
N SER A 330 20.15 -22.47 -0.55
CA SER A 330 20.29 -21.71 0.70
C SER A 330 20.21 -20.21 0.41
N CYS A 331 19.37 -19.50 1.18
CA CYS A 331 19.35 -18.05 1.21
C CYS A 331 20.80 -17.53 1.20
N GLY A 332 21.12 -16.64 0.28
CA GLY A 332 22.51 -16.16 0.12
C GLY A 332 23.05 -15.57 1.43
N THR A 333 24.36 -15.63 1.60
CA THR A 333 25.01 -14.99 2.75
C THR A 333 25.00 -13.47 2.57
N VAL A 334 24.62 -12.74 3.60
CA VAL A 334 24.64 -11.28 3.60
C VAL A 334 26.08 -10.76 3.49
N SER A 335 26.29 -9.72 2.71
CA SER A 335 27.58 -9.06 2.52
C SER A 335 27.44 -7.53 2.66
N GLY A 336 28.55 -6.81 2.56
CA GLY A 336 28.54 -5.36 2.60
C GLY A 336 28.13 -4.77 3.97
N LEU A 337 28.48 -5.45 5.08
CA LEU A 337 28.19 -4.96 6.42
C LEU A 337 28.91 -3.64 6.68
N THR A 338 28.16 -2.64 7.13
CA THR A 338 28.68 -1.31 7.48
C THR A 338 28.12 -0.85 8.83
N ALA A 339 28.87 -0.05 9.55
CA ALA A 339 28.38 0.67 10.71
C ALA A 339 28.66 2.17 10.51
N THR A 340 27.63 2.98 10.58
CA THR A 340 27.66 4.44 10.37
C THR A 340 26.98 5.15 11.53
N GLY A 341 27.08 6.48 11.59
CA GLY A 341 26.44 7.24 12.68
C GLY A 341 26.89 6.80 14.07
N ILE A 342 28.15 6.31 14.18
CA ILE A 342 28.66 5.77 15.45
C ILE A 342 28.86 6.93 16.43
N THR A 343 28.17 6.82 17.57
CA THR A 343 28.30 7.75 18.70
C THR A 343 28.85 7.00 19.93
N GLN A 344 28.76 7.58 21.10
CA GLN A 344 29.13 6.91 22.35
C GLN A 344 28.15 5.78 22.72
N THR A 345 26.87 5.93 22.35
CA THR A 345 25.78 5.05 22.82
C THR A 345 24.94 4.48 21.69
N ALA A 346 25.20 4.83 20.43
CA ALA A 346 24.42 4.40 19.29
C ALA A 346 25.27 4.15 18.03
N ALA A 347 24.74 3.35 17.10
CA ALA A 347 25.27 3.14 15.75
C ALA A 347 24.15 2.71 14.82
N THR A 348 24.25 3.04 13.52
CA THR A 348 23.39 2.50 12.48
C THR A 348 24.15 1.41 11.72
N LEU A 349 23.64 0.18 11.77
CA LEU A 349 24.16 -0.96 11.05
C LEU A 349 23.47 -1.05 9.69
N GLY A 350 24.25 -1.33 8.64
CA GLY A 350 23.75 -1.49 7.28
C GLY A 350 24.34 -2.73 6.61
N TRP A 351 23.66 -3.25 5.59
CA TRP A 351 24.11 -4.40 4.78
C TRP A 351 23.53 -4.39 3.37
N SER A 352 24.15 -5.17 2.48
CA SER A 352 23.64 -5.32 1.12
C SER A 352 22.43 -6.25 1.07
N ALA A 353 21.45 -5.89 0.23
CA ALA A 353 20.28 -6.74 0.00
C ALA A 353 20.69 -8.09 -0.60
N VAL A 354 20.07 -9.17 -0.14
CA VAL A 354 20.21 -10.52 -0.70
C VAL A 354 18.99 -10.82 -1.56
N SER A 355 19.22 -11.22 -2.79
CA SER A 355 18.13 -11.59 -3.71
C SER A 355 17.27 -12.70 -3.12
N GLY A 356 15.95 -12.51 -3.09
CA GLY A 356 14.99 -13.45 -2.52
C GLY A 356 14.83 -13.36 -0.99
N ALA A 357 15.55 -12.48 -0.30
CA ALA A 357 15.34 -12.26 1.13
C ALA A 357 14.01 -11.54 1.37
N THR A 358 13.19 -12.11 2.24
CA THR A 358 11.93 -11.52 2.71
C THR A 358 12.12 -10.75 4.03
N SER A 359 13.17 -11.08 4.79
CA SER A 359 13.56 -10.39 6.01
C SER A 359 14.99 -10.73 6.39
N TYR A 360 15.50 -10.09 7.45
CA TYR A 360 16.83 -10.32 7.98
C TYR A 360 16.78 -10.57 9.49
N ASN A 361 17.70 -11.41 9.99
CA ASN A 361 17.97 -11.54 11.40
C ASN A 361 19.35 -10.92 11.69
N LEU A 362 19.39 -9.98 12.62
CA LEU A 362 20.60 -9.32 13.09
C LEU A 362 21.03 -9.92 14.41
N GLN A 363 22.31 -10.21 14.55
CA GLN A 363 22.94 -10.52 15.84
C GLN A 363 24.02 -9.50 16.14
N TRP A 364 24.10 -9.04 17.37
CA TRP A 364 25.14 -8.13 17.83
C TRP A 364 25.52 -8.41 19.29
N LYS A 365 26.75 -8.04 19.65
CA LYS A 365 27.27 -8.22 21.02
C LYS A 365 28.46 -7.29 21.25
N PRO A 366 28.82 -6.95 22.51
CA PRO A 366 30.17 -6.49 22.81
C PRO A 366 31.20 -7.53 22.34
N SER A 367 32.29 -7.12 21.70
CA SER A 367 33.29 -8.06 21.13
C SER A 367 33.90 -8.97 22.21
N ALA A 368 34.01 -8.47 23.46
CA ALA A 368 34.47 -9.24 24.61
C ALA A 368 33.43 -10.23 25.16
N SER A 369 32.15 -10.16 24.71
CA SER A 369 31.08 -11.04 25.20
C SER A 369 30.98 -12.32 24.36
N GLY A 370 30.65 -13.44 25.00
CA GLY A 370 30.37 -14.71 24.33
C GLY A 370 28.93 -14.83 23.79
N SER A 371 28.01 -13.98 24.23
CA SER A 371 26.58 -14.12 23.92
C SER A 371 26.09 -13.07 22.93
N TRP A 372 25.33 -13.52 21.93
CA TRP A 372 24.71 -12.68 20.93
C TRP A 372 23.31 -12.20 21.37
N THR A 373 23.02 -10.93 21.17
CA THR A 373 21.65 -10.39 21.19
C THR A 373 21.09 -10.51 19.79
N THR A 374 19.88 -11.08 19.63
CA THR A 374 19.26 -11.35 18.34
C THR A 374 18.03 -10.46 18.14
N VAL A 375 17.93 -9.85 16.95
CA VAL A 375 16.74 -9.15 16.45
C VAL A 375 16.31 -9.86 15.18
N THR A 376 15.03 -10.26 15.09
CA THR A 376 14.52 -11.06 13.97
C THR A 376 13.47 -10.29 13.18
N GLY A 377 13.26 -10.70 11.91
CA GLY A 377 12.17 -10.20 11.08
C GLY A 377 12.35 -8.77 10.55
N LEU A 378 13.58 -8.28 10.41
CA LEU A 378 13.85 -6.95 9.87
C LEU A 378 13.52 -6.90 8.38
N GLY A 379 12.57 -6.05 7.97
CA GLY A 379 12.17 -5.85 6.58
C GLY A 379 13.10 -4.88 5.80
N SER A 380 14.04 -4.21 6.47
CA SER A 380 14.99 -3.26 5.86
C SER A 380 16.41 -3.79 5.90
N THR A 381 17.31 -3.19 5.10
CA THR A 381 18.73 -3.48 5.08
C THR A 381 19.56 -2.60 6.02
N SER A 382 18.92 -2.00 7.02
CA SER A 382 19.56 -1.20 8.05
C SER A 382 18.83 -1.34 9.39
N TYR A 383 19.57 -1.12 10.50
CA TYR A 383 19.03 -1.16 11.85
C TYR A 383 19.79 -0.20 12.78
N GLY A 384 19.05 0.62 13.52
CA GLY A 384 19.63 1.52 14.52
C GLY A 384 19.82 0.82 15.87
N LEU A 385 21.05 0.77 16.36
CA LEU A 385 21.37 0.35 17.74
C LEU A 385 21.45 1.55 18.66
N SER A 386 20.87 1.42 19.85
CA SER A 386 20.97 2.40 20.93
C SER A 386 21.29 1.72 22.27
N GLY A 387 21.63 2.49 23.30
CA GLY A 387 21.96 1.94 24.62
C GLY A 387 23.30 1.24 24.69
N LEU A 388 24.20 1.52 23.75
CA LEU A 388 25.56 0.97 23.72
C LEU A 388 26.44 1.62 24.80
N SER A 389 27.49 0.93 25.24
CA SER A 389 28.51 1.48 26.12
C SER A 389 29.58 2.22 25.31
N ALA A 390 30.02 3.38 25.78
CA ALA A 390 31.09 4.15 25.15
C ALA A 390 32.43 3.40 25.17
N SER A 391 33.33 3.73 24.25
CA SER A 391 34.66 3.11 24.11
C SER A 391 34.63 1.58 24.04
N THR A 392 33.56 1.03 23.53
CA THR A 392 33.32 -0.42 23.51
C THR A 392 33.25 -0.91 22.07
N SER A 393 34.03 -1.96 21.77
CA SER A 393 33.94 -2.65 20.50
C SER A 393 32.77 -3.61 20.49
N TYR A 394 32.01 -3.60 19.39
CA TYR A 394 30.87 -4.46 19.15
C TYR A 394 31.07 -5.23 17.85
N ASP A 395 30.66 -6.49 17.87
CA ASP A 395 30.58 -7.34 16.68
C ASP A 395 29.12 -7.49 16.30
N PHE A 396 28.84 -7.52 14.99
CA PHE A 396 27.52 -7.83 14.46
C PHE A 396 27.61 -8.70 13.22
N GLN A 397 26.58 -9.51 13.02
CA GLN A 397 26.42 -10.38 11.85
C GLN A 397 24.95 -10.43 11.45
N VAL A 398 24.69 -10.67 10.16
CA VAL A 398 23.34 -10.63 9.61
C VAL A 398 23.07 -11.89 8.83
N GLN A 399 21.88 -12.44 9.00
CA GLN A 399 21.37 -13.60 8.29
C GLN A 399 20.18 -13.16 7.43
N ALA A 400 20.19 -13.51 6.14
CA ALA A 400 19.02 -13.34 5.29
C ALA A 400 18.04 -14.48 5.53
N VAL A 401 16.74 -14.15 5.51
CA VAL A 401 15.62 -15.08 5.60
C VAL A 401 14.84 -15.03 4.29
N CYS A 402 14.71 -16.17 3.62
CA CYS A 402 14.03 -16.31 2.33
C CYS A 402 12.81 -17.23 2.51
N GLY A 403 11.68 -16.65 2.91
CA GLY A 403 10.48 -17.42 3.28
C GLY A 403 10.75 -18.33 4.49
N ALA A 404 10.56 -19.64 4.32
CA ALA A 404 10.76 -20.62 5.39
C ALA A 404 12.23 -21.04 5.59
N THR A 405 13.18 -20.59 4.76
CA THR A 405 14.59 -20.94 4.84
C THR A 405 15.43 -19.74 5.26
N SER A 406 16.43 -19.96 6.11
CA SER A 406 17.42 -18.96 6.48
C SER A 406 18.78 -19.31 5.91
N GLY A 407 19.51 -18.30 5.42
CA GLY A 407 20.91 -18.44 5.03
C GLY A 407 21.81 -18.67 6.25
N SER A 408 23.11 -18.75 6.02
CA SER A 408 24.08 -18.63 7.10
C SER A 408 24.23 -17.17 7.52
N TYR A 409 24.55 -16.95 8.80
CA TYR A 409 25.00 -15.62 9.21
C TYR A 409 26.24 -15.20 8.41
N SER A 410 26.34 -13.91 8.12
CA SER A 410 27.55 -13.33 7.51
C SER A 410 28.77 -13.55 8.41
N ALA A 411 29.96 -13.35 7.86
CA ALA A 411 31.11 -13.06 8.71
C ALA A 411 30.81 -11.84 9.59
N ALA A 412 31.22 -11.87 10.86
CA ALA A 412 31.02 -10.76 11.76
C ALA A 412 31.82 -9.53 11.30
N SER A 413 31.19 -8.36 11.38
CA SER A 413 31.84 -7.05 11.21
C SER A 413 31.90 -6.36 12.56
N SER A 414 32.95 -5.59 12.80
CA SER A 414 33.14 -4.92 14.07
C SER A 414 33.12 -3.40 13.91
N PHE A 415 32.62 -2.71 14.94
CA PHE A 415 32.75 -1.27 15.09
C PHE A 415 33.05 -0.93 16.55
N THR A 416 33.58 0.25 16.79
CA THR A 416 33.87 0.71 18.15
C THR A 416 33.11 2.01 18.38
N THR A 417 32.30 2.06 19.44
CA THR A 417 31.65 3.30 19.88
C THR A 417 32.70 4.34 20.24
N GLN A 418 32.33 5.61 20.03
CA GLN A 418 33.23 6.71 20.35
C GLN A 418 33.66 6.64 21.82
N SER A 419 34.88 7.10 22.10
CA SER A 419 35.38 7.13 23.48
C SER A 419 34.48 8.00 24.34
N GLY A 420 34.01 7.43 25.42
CA GLY A 420 33.53 8.20 26.54
C GLY A 420 34.73 8.96 27.11
N GLY A 421 34.97 10.12 26.57
CA GLY A 421 36.03 10.98 27.06
C GLY A 421 35.75 11.28 28.53
N GLY A 422 36.64 10.87 29.41
CA GLY A 422 36.78 11.42 30.76
C GLY A 422 37.38 12.83 30.69
N GLY A 423 36.86 13.67 29.83
CA GLY A 423 37.04 15.11 29.80
C GLY A 423 35.64 15.68 29.86
N GLY A 424 35.34 16.48 30.88
CA GLY A 424 34.07 17.18 31.00
C GLY A 424 33.71 17.87 29.67
N CYS A 425 32.43 17.98 29.36
CA CYS A 425 31.94 18.75 28.22
C CYS A 425 32.65 20.10 28.18
N THR A 426 33.23 20.45 27.05
CA THR A 426 33.77 21.80 26.82
C THR A 426 32.78 22.53 25.94
N ASP A 427 31.99 23.42 26.51
CA ASP A 427 31.16 24.32 25.78
C ASP A 427 31.99 25.49 25.24
N ALA A 428 32.21 25.51 23.93
CA ALA A 428 32.95 26.56 23.27
C ALA A 428 32.11 27.83 23.03
N TYR A 429 30.81 27.78 23.32
CA TYR A 429 29.84 28.83 23.06
C TYR A 429 29.44 29.63 24.30
N GLU A 430 30.10 29.41 25.42
CA GLU A 430 29.91 30.18 26.64
C GLU A 430 30.74 31.48 26.66
N PRO A 431 30.29 32.55 27.36
CA PRO A 431 29.00 32.70 28.01
C PRO A 431 27.89 33.06 27.05
N ASN A 432 26.72 32.37 27.12
CA ASN A 432 25.60 32.62 26.21
C ASN A 432 24.24 32.63 26.95
N ASN A 433 24.23 32.80 28.30
CA ASN A 433 23.05 32.72 29.16
C ASN A 433 21.98 33.82 28.91
N THR A 434 22.23 34.77 28.04
CA THR A 434 21.25 35.80 27.64
C THR A 434 21.25 36.01 26.14
N ARG A 435 20.15 36.53 25.60
CA ARG A 435 20.09 36.89 24.19
C ARG A 435 21.16 37.95 23.78
N GLY A 436 21.55 38.80 24.71
CA GLY A 436 22.59 39.82 24.45
C GLY A 436 24.00 39.22 24.39
N THR A 437 24.22 38.07 25.00
CA THR A 437 25.48 37.33 25.02
C THR A 437 25.44 36.12 24.08
N ALA A 438 24.35 35.94 23.32
CA ALA A 438 24.17 34.83 22.41
C ALA A 438 25.34 34.64 21.44
N GLN A 439 25.92 33.46 21.42
CA GLN A 439 27.03 33.12 20.54
C GLN A 439 26.55 32.73 19.14
N VAL A 440 27.35 33.04 18.13
CA VAL A 440 27.04 32.65 16.72
C VAL A 440 27.49 31.23 16.50
N ILE A 441 26.53 30.39 16.12
CA ILE A 441 26.80 28.99 15.79
C ILE A 441 26.83 28.78 14.26
N PRO A 442 27.61 27.81 13.77
CA PRO A 442 27.58 27.41 12.35
C PRO A 442 26.23 26.77 12.02
N VAL A 443 25.75 26.98 10.78
CA VAL A 443 24.61 26.25 10.22
C VAL A 443 25.10 25.03 9.45
N ASN A 444 24.25 24.02 9.30
CA ASN A 444 24.51 22.73 8.65
C ASN A 444 25.65 21.90 9.31
N THR A 445 26.08 22.29 10.51
CA THR A 445 27.14 21.62 11.28
C THR A 445 26.64 21.43 12.72
N ALA A 446 26.82 20.24 13.24
CA ALA A 446 26.49 19.97 14.64
C ALA A 446 27.53 20.61 15.59
N ILE A 447 27.04 21.13 16.72
CA ILE A 447 27.85 21.63 17.83
C ILE A 447 27.54 20.85 19.09
N ASN A 448 28.50 20.82 20.01
CA ASN A 448 28.30 20.33 21.37
C ASN A 448 28.28 21.51 22.33
N ALA A 449 27.26 21.54 23.20
CA ALA A 449 27.09 22.58 24.21
C ALA A 449 26.61 21.95 25.55
N GLN A 450 26.56 22.71 26.62
CA GLN A 450 26.29 22.19 27.95
C GLN A 450 25.41 23.13 28.77
N ILE A 451 24.32 22.61 29.29
CA ILE A 451 23.60 23.23 30.41
C ILE A 451 24.30 22.80 31.69
N ALA A 452 25.23 23.61 32.19
CA ALA A 452 26.17 23.23 33.25
C ALA A 452 25.59 23.34 34.67
N THR A 453 24.53 24.13 34.86
CA THR A 453 23.84 24.34 36.13
C THR A 453 22.33 24.43 35.96
N SER A 454 21.56 24.32 37.06
CA SER A 454 20.09 24.42 36.98
C SER A 454 19.54 25.79 36.58
N THR A 455 20.38 26.82 36.50
CA THR A 455 20.03 28.19 36.04
C THR A 455 20.66 28.53 34.70
N ASP A 456 21.40 27.63 34.14
CA ASP A 456 22.07 27.77 32.88
C ASP A 456 21.11 27.62 31.71
N VAL A 457 21.30 28.41 30.66
CA VAL A 457 20.50 28.40 29.43
C VAL A 457 21.34 28.89 28.27
N ASP A 458 21.19 28.29 27.12
CA ASP A 458 22.02 28.59 25.94
C ASP A 458 21.26 29.35 24.89
N TRP A 459 21.69 30.58 24.63
CA TRP A 459 21.22 31.38 23.51
C TRP A 459 22.21 31.27 22.33
N ASN A 460 21.83 30.50 21.32
CA ASN A 460 22.63 30.23 20.14
C ASN A 460 22.07 31.02 18.96
N ARG A 461 22.86 31.97 18.41
CA ARG A 461 22.45 32.84 17.30
C ARG A 461 22.89 32.25 15.96
N PHE A 462 22.03 32.33 14.95
CA PHE A 462 22.34 31.96 13.58
C PHE A 462 21.58 32.83 12.58
N SER A 463 21.96 32.72 11.28
CA SER A 463 21.33 33.44 10.19
C SER A 463 20.91 32.48 9.11
N ASN A 464 19.75 32.68 8.51
CA ASN A 464 19.41 32.06 7.25
C ASN A 464 19.78 32.97 6.06
N THR A 465 19.69 32.44 4.83
CA THR A 465 20.08 33.17 3.62
C THR A 465 18.90 33.40 2.68
N SER A 466 19.07 34.22 1.65
CA SER A 466 18.06 34.43 0.61
C SER A 466 17.77 33.17 -0.22
N THR A 467 18.71 32.21 -0.26
CA THR A 467 18.61 30.96 -1.00
C THR A 467 18.22 29.77 -0.10
N GLN A 468 18.61 29.80 1.18
CA GLN A 468 18.29 28.76 2.15
C GLN A 468 17.54 29.38 3.32
N ARG A 469 16.22 29.47 3.24
CA ARG A 469 15.37 30.21 4.19
C ARG A 469 14.74 29.31 5.24
N ARG A 470 14.53 28.01 4.93
CA ARG A 470 13.85 27.06 5.79
C ARG A 470 14.81 26.54 6.85
N ILE A 471 14.32 26.45 8.07
CA ILE A 471 15.11 26.15 9.25
C ILE A 471 14.65 24.80 9.82
N LYS A 472 15.59 23.91 10.11
CA LYS A 472 15.42 22.72 10.93
C LYS A 472 16.39 22.81 12.10
N ILE A 473 15.91 22.61 13.31
CA ILE A 473 16.71 22.49 14.53
C ILE A 473 16.55 21.10 15.08
N GLU A 474 17.65 20.40 15.22
CA GLU A 474 17.76 19.06 15.80
C GLU A 474 18.60 19.17 17.06
N MET A 475 18.09 18.65 18.18
CA MET A 475 18.85 18.56 19.42
C MET A 475 18.77 17.13 19.94
N TYR A 476 19.91 16.49 20.13
CA TYR A 476 20.02 15.07 20.43
C TYR A 476 21.22 14.79 21.36
N ASN A 477 21.40 13.54 21.79
CA ASN A 477 22.36 13.16 22.85
C ASN A 477 22.11 13.92 24.15
N LEU A 478 20.84 14.09 24.52
CA LEU A 478 20.44 14.84 25.70
C LEU A 478 20.83 14.12 26.98
N PRO A 479 21.66 14.70 27.86
CA PRO A 479 22.02 14.08 29.11
C PRO A 479 20.93 14.19 30.21
N ALA A 480 19.95 15.08 29.98
CA ALA A 480 18.80 15.31 30.84
C ALA A 480 17.63 15.85 30.01
N ASP A 481 16.53 16.19 30.64
CA ASP A 481 15.33 16.73 30.01
C ASP A 481 15.55 18.16 29.56
N TYR A 482 15.96 18.36 28.30
CA TYR A 482 16.26 19.66 27.70
C TYR A 482 15.29 19.95 26.57
N ASP A 483 14.79 21.19 26.54
CA ASP A 483 13.88 21.73 25.54
C ASP A 483 14.57 22.78 24.66
N VAL A 484 14.06 22.99 23.45
CA VAL A 484 14.56 24.03 22.54
C VAL A 484 13.44 24.92 22.01
N ARG A 485 13.68 26.24 21.97
CA ARG A 485 12.79 27.24 21.38
C ARG A 485 13.47 28.01 20.26
N LEU A 486 12.72 28.32 19.21
CA LEU A 486 13.17 29.17 18.12
C LEU A 486 12.62 30.58 18.27
N TYR A 487 13.51 31.57 18.16
CA TYR A 487 13.16 33.01 18.13
C TYR A 487 13.70 33.70 16.88
N ARG A 488 13.04 34.77 16.49
CA ARG A 488 13.55 35.77 15.55
C ARG A 488 13.55 37.16 16.22
N GLY A 489 14.74 37.71 16.50
CA GLY A 489 14.83 38.85 17.40
C GLY A 489 14.21 38.56 18.76
N SER A 490 13.16 39.30 19.13
CA SER A 490 12.41 39.06 20.36
C SER A 490 11.15 38.17 20.17
N SER A 491 10.78 37.88 18.92
CA SER A 491 9.55 37.13 18.62
C SER A 491 9.77 35.63 18.80
N TYR A 492 8.99 35.01 19.64
CA TYR A 492 8.88 33.55 19.77
C TYR A 492 8.21 32.97 18.53
N LEU A 493 8.74 31.86 17.98
CA LEU A 493 8.28 31.26 16.73
C LEU A 493 7.84 29.81 16.87
N ALA A 494 8.61 28.98 17.57
CA ALA A 494 8.34 27.56 17.71
C ALA A 494 9.06 26.97 18.93
N VAL A 495 8.62 25.80 19.38
CA VAL A 495 9.21 25.03 20.47
C VAL A 495 9.12 23.53 20.19
N SER A 496 10.08 22.77 20.69
CA SER A 496 10.03 21.34 20.88
C SER A 496 10.28 21.04 22.35
N GLN A 497 9.44 20.19 22.97
CA GLN A 497 9.39 19.91 24.42
C GLN A 497 9.02 18.44 24.67
N ASN A 498 9.87 17.51 24.18
CA ASN A 498 9.72 16.09 24.44
C ASN A 498 10.27 15.74 25.81
N GLY A 499 9.57 14.92 26.58
CA GLY A 499 9.99 14.62 27.96
C GLY A 499 11.22 13.70 28.02
N GLY A 500 12.07 13.92 29.03
CA GLY A 500 13.24 13.09 29.30
C GLY A 500 14.41 13.37 28.38
N THR A 501 15.06 12.31 27.88
CA THR A 501 16.22 12.42 26.97
C THR A 501 15.86 12.15 25.52
N VAL A 502 14.57 12.34 25.15
CA VAL A 502 14.10 12.20 23.77
C VAL A 502 14.57 13.40 22.94
N ASP A 503 15.03 13.14 21.73
CA ASP A 503 15.53 14.16 20.81
C ASP A 503 14.47 15.24 20.53
N GLU A 504 14.93 16.47 20.34
CA GLU A 504 14.10 17.63 20.03
C GLU A 504 14.21 18.02 18.56
N LEU A 505 13.07 18.34 17.94
CA LEU A 505 12.99 18.70 16.53
C LEU A 505 12.06 19.89 16.31
N ILE A 506 12.60 20.97 15.74
CA ILE A 506 11.81 22.09 15.24
C ILE A 506 11.96 22.18 13.71
N ILE A 507 10.82 22.19 13.01
CA ILE A 507 10.74 22.49 11.59
C ILE A 507 10.06 23.85 11.42
N TYR A 508 10.75 24.81 10.79
CA TYR A 508 10.22 26.14 10.56
C TYR A 508 10.39 26.57 9.11
N ASN A 509 9.38 26.31 8.30
CA ASN A 509 9.34 26.65 6.88
C ASN A 509 8.98 28.12 6.68
N THR A 510 9.98 29.01 6.69
CA THR A 510 9.80 30.44 6.57
C THR A 510 10.32 30.97 5.23
N THR A 511 9.73 32.07 4.73
CA THR A 511 10.23 32.86 3.61
C THR A 511 11.03 34.08 4.06
N THR A 512 11.08 34.36 5.38
CA THR A 512 11.75 35.52 5.95
C THR A 512 13.24 35.25 6.10
N VAL A 513 14.07 36.16 5.61
CA VAL A 513 15.53 36.20 5.82
C VAL A 513 15.82 37.04 7.04
N SER A 514 16.66 36.54 7.95
CA SER A 514 17.09 37.28 9.14
C SER A 514 18.49 36.85 9.59
N SER A 515 19.30 37.78 10.04
CA SER A 515 20.58 37.53 10.71
C SER A 515 20.46 37.30 12.23
N SER A 516 19.23 37.25 12.76
CA SER A 516 18.96 37.24 14.19
C SER A 516 17.92 36.19 14.54
N TYR A 517 18.14 34.95 14.10
CA TYR A 517 17.47 33.79 14.63
C TYR A 517 18.24 33.26 15.84
N TYR A 518 17.51 32.66 16.79
CA TYR A 518 18.09 32.08 18.00
C TYR A 518 17.47 30.73 18.29
N ALA A 519 18.31 29.73 18.54
CA ALA A 519 17.95 28.49 19.21
C ALA A 519 18.24 28.68 20.70
N TYR A 520 17.19 28.73 21.51
CA TYR A 520 17.26 28.85 22.95
C TYR A 520 17.04 27.49 23.59
N VAL A 521 18.07 26.97 24.24
CA VAL A 521 18.06 25.66 24.92
C VAL A 521 18.00 25.89 26.43
N TYR A 522 17.20 25.10 27.13
CA TYR A 522 17.05 25.16 28.56
C TYR A 522 16.67 23.78 29.14
N GLY A 523 17.03 23.55 30.43
CA GLY A 523 16.62 22.34 31.13
C GLY A 523 15.20 22.45 31.67
N TYR A 524 14.33 21.51 31.34
CA TYR A 524 12.99 21.42 31.92
C TYR A 524 13.06 21.19 33.44
N GLY A 525 12.34 22.02 34.23
CA GLY A 525 12.36 21.91 35.67
C GLY A 525 13.73 22.17 36.33
N GLY A 526 14.68 22.78 35.57
CA GLY A 526 16.04 23.01 36.04
C GLY A 526 16.97 21.79 35.85
N ALA A 527 16.65 20.91 34.93
CA ALA A 527 17.51 19.80 34.52
C ALA A 527 18.84 20.30 33.94
N PHE A 528 19.96 19.69 34.30
CA PHE A 528 21.31 20.06 33.86
C PHE A 528 22.27 18.88 33.92
N SER A 529 23.41 18.99 33.25
CA SER A 529 24.54 18.08 33.37
C SER A 529 25.84 18.85 33.40
N ASN A 530 26.61 18.70 34.48
CA ASN A 530 27.92 19.34 34.64
C ASN A 530 29.08 18.54 34.03
N SER A 531 28.80 17.47 33.31
CA SER A 531 29.82 16.55 32.78
C SER A 531 29.58 16.10 31.37
N GLN A 532 28.36 16.24 30.84
CA GLN A 532 27.99 15.77 29.48
C GLN A 532 27.41 16.90 28.66
N CYS A 533 27.76 16.92 27.36
CA CYS A 533 27.19 17.82 26.37
C CYS A 533 25.86 17.27 25.81
N TYR A 534 24.99 18.17 25.38
CA TYR A 534 24.01 17.89 24.34
C TYR A 534 24.56 18.28 22.97
N THR A 535 23.96 17.80 21.90
CA THR A 535 24.32 18.15 20.53
C THR A 535 23.20 18.97 19.87
N LEU A 536 23.54 20.14 19.34
CA LEU A 536 22.62 21.01 18.60
C LEU A 536 23.05 21.13 17.14
N LYS A 537 22.10 20.97 16.21
CA LYS A 537 22.34 21.20 14.79
C LYS A 537 21.23 22.08 14.22
N VAL A 538 21.62 23.19 13.61
CA VAL A 538 20.73 24.02 12.84
C VAL A 538 21.00 23.81 11.36
N SER A 539 20.03 23.26 10.63
CA SER A 539 20.13 23.00 9.21
C SER A 539 19.26 23.98 8.41
N LEU A 540 19.77 24.42 7.27
CA LEU A 540 19.06 25.32 6.35
C LEU A 540 18.78 24.62 5.03
N SER A 541 17.62 24.90 4.42
CA SER A 541 17.23 24.38 3.12
C SER A 541 16.62 25.46 2.22
N SER A 542 16.76 25.27 0.90
CA SER A 542 16.04 26.02 -0.13
C SER A 542 14.61 25.53 -0.31
N THR A 543 14.34 24.26 0.01
CA THR A 543 13.03 23.58 -0.03
C THR A 543 12.45 23.43 1.36
N ASN A 544 11.14 23.14 1.48
CA ASN A 544 10.50 22.94 2.76
C ASN A 544 11.00 21.65 3.42
N TRP A 545 11.15 21.70 4.74
CA TRP A 545 11.32 20.51 5.57
C TRP A 545 9.98 19.84 5.80
N ARG A 546 9.95 18.51 5.79
CA ARG A 546 8.78 17.69 6.15
C ARG A 546 8.74 17.45 7.67
N THR A 547 7.61 16.98 8.16
CA THR A 547 7.42 16.72 9.61
C THR A 547 8.33 15.62 10.17
N ASP A 548 8.86 14.74 9.32
CA ASP A 548 9.85 13.72 9.66
C ASP A 548 11.30 14.24 9.70
N GLY A 549 11.51 15.55 9.42
CA GLY A 549 12.83 16.19 9.41
C GLY A 549 13.58 16.04 8.09
N SER A 550 13.04 15.36 7.07
CA SER A 550 13.58 15.38 5.71
C SER A 550 13.21 16.66 4.98
N THR A 551 13.91 17.02 3.89
CA THR A 551 13.49 18.10 3.01
C THR A 551 12.55 17.57 1.93
N ASP A 552 11.65 18.44 1.43
CA ASP A 552 11.00 18.19 0.15
C ASP A 552 12.12 18.23 -0.91
N GLY A 553 12.73 17.07 -1.20
CA GLY A 553 13.82 16.96 -2.18
C GLY A 553 15.06 16.18 -1.74
N GLU A 554 15.15 15.69 -0.51
CA GLU A 554 16.14 14.65 -0.15
C GLU A 554 15.52 13.25 -0.24
N VAL A 555 15.19 12.85 -1.46
CA VAL A 555 15.13 11.44 -1.81
C VAL A 555 16.37 11.18 -2.67
N THR A 556 17.22 10.29 -2.24
CA THR A 556 18.29 9.67 -3.05
C THR A 556 17.69 8.60 -3.99
N GLU A 557 16.55 8.86 -4.55
CA GLU A 557 15.99 8.45 -5.82
C GLU A 557 15.52 9.75 -6.47
N MET A 558 15.87 9.97 -7.73
CA MET A 558 15.41 11.14 -8.46
C MET A 558 13.88 11.13 -8.46
N GLU A 559 13.26 11.86 -7.50
CA GLU A 559 11.92 12.36 -7.78
C GLU A 559 12.06 13.28 -8.98
N VAL A 560 11.62 12.80 -10.11
CA VAL A 560 11.32 13.65 -11.25
C VAL A 560 10.30 14.66 -10.71
N PRO A 561 10.59 15.96 -10.68
CA PRO A 561 9.63 16.94 -10.18
C PRO A 561 8.32 16.74 -10.92
N VAL A 562 7.18 16.81 -10.21
CA VAL A 562 5.86 16.88 -10.85
C VAL A 562 5.88 18.13 -11.71
N ILE A 563 6.12 17.95 -13.01
CA ILE A 563 6.36 19.06 -13.94
C ILE A 563 5.02 19.54 -14.49
N PHE A 564 4.00 18.69 -14.45
CA PHE A 564 2.60 19.02 -14.72
C PHE A 564 1.68 17.92 -14.16
N GLU A 565 0.41 18.26 -13.89
CA GLU A 565 -0.61 17.33 -13.41
C GLU A 565 -1.54 16.91 -14.56
N GLU A 566 -2.04 15.67 -14.54
CA GLU A 566 -2.94 15.13 -15.58
C GLU A 566 -4.20 15.98 -15.75
N ALA A 567 -4.72 16.55 -14.66
CA ALA A 567 -5.91 17.38 -14.68
C ALA A 567 -5.74 18.69 -15.45
N GLU A 568 -4.53 19.16 -15.64
CA GLU A 568 -4.22 20.46 -16.27
C GLU A 568 -3.84 20.35 -17.76
N PHE A 569 -3.48 19.15 -18.22
CA PHE A 569 -3.16 18.91 -19.63
C PHE A 569 -4.41 19.05 -20.50
N GLY A 570 -4.42 20.06 -21.36
CA GLY A 570 -5.51 20.39 -22.29
C GLY A 570 -5.22 20.01 -23.73
N MET A 571 -6.26 19.74 -24.53
CA MET A 571 -6.12 19.58 -25.98
C MET A 571 -7.39 20.01 -26.72
N TYR A 572 -7.23 20.76 -27.84
CA TYR A 572 -8.31 21.22 -28.68
C TYR A 572 -7.84 21.56 -30.11
N PRO A 573 -8.76 21.54 -31.11
CA PRO A 573 -10.11 20.99 -31.02
C PRO A 573 -10.08 19.45 -30.88
N ASN A 574 -11.10 18.89 -30.22
CA ASN A 574 -11.31 17.44 -30.18
C ASN A 574 -12.82 17.18 -30.34
N PRO A 575 -13.31 16.71 -31.47
CA PRO A 575 -12.56 16.18 -32.63
C PRO A 575 -11.68 17.20 -33.37
N ALA A 576 -10.52 16.73 -33.87
CA ALA A 576 -9.59 17.52 -34.66
C ALA A 576 -9.73 17.19 -36.15
N THR A 577 -9.57 18.20 -37.03
CA THR A 577 -9.56 18.05 -38.48
C THR A 577 -8.15 18.12 -39.07
N ASP A 578 -7.50 19.27 -38.86
CA ASP A 578 -6.21 19.59 -39.48
C ASP A 578 -5.08 19.74 -38.44
N GLN A 579 -5.37 20.40 -37.32
CA GLN A 579 -4.41 20.70 -36.25
C GLN A 579 -5.01 20.37 -34.89
N LEU A 580 -4.15 19.98 -33.98
CA LEU A 580 -4.44 19.77 -32.57
C LEU A 580 -3.50 20.65 -31.75
N THR A 581 -4.05 21.51 -30.91
CA THR A 581 -3.27 22.23 -29.91
C THR A 581 -3.29 21.43 -28.60
N VAL A 582 -2.11 21.19 -28.05
CA VAL A 582 -1.89 20.56 -26.74
C VAL A 582 -1.40 21.64 -25.79
N GLU A 583 -2.15 21.88 -24.72
CA GLU A 583 -1.76 22.82 -23.65
C GLU A 583 -1.17 22.03 -22.48
N VAL A 584 0.05 22.41 -22.08
CA VAL A 584 0.78 21.76 -20.99
C VAL A 584 1.22 22.84 -20.01
N PRO A 585 0.50 23.02 -18.88
CA PRO A 585 0.93 23.89 -17.82
C PRO A 585 2.11 23.25 -17.06
N MET A 586 3.25 23.95 -17.04
CA MET A 586 4.50 23.47 -16.49
C MET A 586 4.78 24.11 -15.14
N GLN A 587 5.13 23.31 -14.13
CA GLN A 587 5.56 23.81 -12.82
C GLN A 587 7.06 24.19 -12.78
N ALA A 588 7.86 23.66 -13.70
CA ALA A 588 9.28 23.95 -13.89
C ALA A 588 9.68 23.80 -15.37
N ASP A 589 10.84 24.32 -15.74
CA ASP A 589 11.41 24.14 -17.09
C ASP A 589 11.80 22.68 -17.31
N ALA A 590 11.36 22.07 -18.42
CA ALA A 590 11.72 20.70 -18.75
C ALA A 590 11.50 20.35 -20.23
N ASP A 591 12.13 19.23 -20.63
CA ASP A 591 11.91 18.65 -21.94
C ASP A 591 10.64 17.79 -21.95
N VAL A 592 9.72 18.09 -22.85
CA VAL A 592 8.45 17.40 -23.00
C VAL A 592 8.36 16.75 -24.38
N THR A 593 7.92 15.51 -24.39
CA THR A 593 7.58 14.77 -25.60
C THR A 593 6.07 14.64 -25.69
N VAL A 594 5.50 15.08 -26.81
CA VAL A 594 4.09 14.86 -27.14
C VAL A 594 4.02 13.85 -28.29
N SER A 595 3.33 12.73 -28.05
CA SER A 595 3.16 11.65 -29.01
C SER A 595 1.68 11.43 -29.31
N VAL A 596 1.35 11.13 -30.56
CA VAL A 596 0.03 10.64 -30.97
C VAL A 596 0.18 9.17 -31.34
N LEU A 597 -0.57 8.32 -30.67
CA LEU A 597 -0.56 6.87 -30.84
C LEU A 597 -1.88 6.41 -31.45
N ASP A 598 -1.85 5.40 -32.32
CA ASP A 598 -3.05 4.73 -32.78
C ASP A 598 -3.62 3.79 -31.69
N PRO A 599 -4.81 3.18 -31.89
CA PRO A 599 -5.42 2.29 -30.90
C PRO A 599 -4.59 1.02 -30.57
N ALA A 600 -3.64 0.67 -31.45
CA ALA A 600 -2.71 -0.44 -31.23
C ALA A 600 -1.42 -0.01 -30.49
N GLY A 601 -1.34 1.27 -30.07
CA GLY A 601 -0.17 1.84 -29.39
C GLY A 601 0.99 2.20 -30.32
N LYS A 602 0.79 2.14 -31.65
CA LYS A 602 1.82 2.50 -32.63
C LYS A 602 1.92 4.01 -32.77
N LEU A 603 3.14 4.50 -32.74
CA LEU A 603 3.46 5.92 -32.89
C LEU A 603 3.07 6.45 -34.28
N ALA A 604 2.24 7.50 -34.33
CA ALA A 604 1.78 8.18 -35.53
C ALA A 604 2.44 9.57 -35.68
N ILE A 605 2.54 10.36 -34.61
CA ILE A 605 3.18 11.66 -34.57
C ILE A 605 3.98 11.79 -33.29
N GLN A 606 5.15 12.44 -33.35
CA GLN A 606 5.93 12.77 -32.13
C GLN A 606 6.62 14.13 -32.31
N GLN A 607 6.58 14.94 -31.25
CA GLN A 607 7.32 16.18 -31.15
C GLN A 607 7.97 16.30 -29.79
N HIS A 608 9.20 16.82 -29.76
CA HIS A 608 9.96 17.14 -28.57
C HIS A 608 10.12 18.65 -28.44
N ARG A 609 9.98 19.18 -27.24
CA ARG A 609 10.21 20.58 -26.98
C ARG A 609 10.61 20.81 -25.53
N THR A 610 11.61 21.66 -25.32
CA THR A 610 11.86 22.25 -24.00
C THR A 610 10.76 23.28 -23.72
N MET A 611 10.01 23.09 -22.63
CA MET A 611 8.93 23.96 -22.18
C MET A 611 9.36 24.67 -20.90
N SER A 612 9.02 25.95 -20.77
CA SER A 612 9.33 26.75 -19.59
C SER A 612 8.19 26.68 -18.58
N LYS A 613 8.49 26.98 -17.32
CA LYS A 613 7.47 27.13 -16.27
C LYS A 613 6.35 28.08 -16.72
N GLY A 614 5.10 27.66 -16.54
CA GLY A 614 3.88 28.34 -16.95
C GLY A 614 3.12 27.60 -18.06
N ASP A 615 2.17 28.28 -18.68
CA ASP A 615 1.32 27.70 -19.73
C ASP A 615 2.08 27.60 -21.05
N ASN A 616 2.22 26.36 -21.53
CA ASN A 616 2.85 26.06 -22.81
C ASN A 616 1.84 25.49 -23.79
N ARG A 617 2.04 25.79 -25.08
CA ARG A 617 1.21 25.27 -26.17
C ARG A 617 2.07 24.64 -27.26
N MET A 618 1.65 23.45 -27.71
CA MET A 618 2.24 22.76 -28.83
C MET A 618 1.16 22.45 -29.86
N THR A 619 1.40 22.78 -31.13
CA THR A 619 0.45 22.47 -32.21
C THR A 619 0.98 21.30 -33.03
N LEU A 620 0.16 20.25 -33.16
CA LEU A 620 0.43 19.06 -33.96
C LEU A 620 -0.38 19.11 -35.26
N ASP A 621 0.27 18.79 -36.37
CA ASP A 621 -0.41 18.61 -37.65
C ASP A 621 -0.97 17.19 -37.73
N VAL A 622 -2.30 17.08 -37.70
CA VAL A 622 -3.01 15.79 -37.73
C VAL A 622 -3.62 15.48 -39.11
N ARG A 623 -3.33 16.28 -40.14
CA ARG A 623 -3.86 16.10 -41.51
C ARG A 623 -3.47 14.75 -42.15
N THR A 624 -2.37 14.16 -41.72
CA THR A 624 -1.90 12.87 -42.22
C THR A 624 -2.61 11.68 -41.57
N LEU A 625 -3.28 11.88 -40.44
CA LEU A 625 -3.96 10.81 -39.72
C LEU A 625 -5.31 10.49 -40.40
N PRO A 626 -5.67 9.24 -40.60
CA PRO A 626 -7.05 8.81 -40.99
C PRO A 626 -8.09 9.23 -39.94
N ASN A 627 -9.37 9.30 -40.35
CA ASN A 627 -10.46 9.45 -39.37
C ASN A 627 -10.43 8.28 -38.38
N GLY A 628 -10.53 8.58 -37.09
CA GLY A 628 -10.47 7.54 -36.09
C GLY A 628 -10.19 8.07 -34.69
N VAL A 629 -10.00 7.12 -33.76
CA VAL A 629 -9.60 7.38 -32.39
C VAL A 629 -8.08 7.23 -32.29
N TYR A 630 -7.46 8.13 -31.57
CA TYR A 630 -6.02 8.17 -31.25
C TYR A 630 -5.84 8.50 -29.77
N PHE A 631 -4.62 8.36 -29.29
CA PHE A 631 -4.25 8.73 -27.93
C PHE A 631 -3.10 9.73 -27.99
N VAL A 632 -3.28 10.88 -27.37
CA VAL A 632 -2.22 11.87 -27.19
C VAL A 632 -1.55 11.62 -25.85
N GLN A 633 -0.28 11.26 -25.89
CA GLN A 633 0.56 11.04 -24.75
C GLN A 633 1.52 12.22 -24.60
N VAL A 634 1.51 12.84 -23.42
CA VAL A 634 2.46 13.88 -23.03
C VAL A 634 3.42 13.28 -22.00
N ARG A 635 4.71 13.32 -22.27
CA ARG A 635 5.73 12.65 -21.46
C ARG A 635 6.85 13.61 -21.11
N ASN A 636 7.29 13.55 -19.86
CA ASN A 636 8.47 14.20 -19.35
C ASN A 636 9.25 13.24 -18.45
N GLY A 637 10.42 12.80 -18.90
CA GLY A 637 11.18 11.77 -18.23
C GLY A 637 10.33 10.53 -17.97
N GLU A 638 10.07 10.21 -16.70
CA GLU A 638 9.27 9.06 -16.26
C GLU A 638 7.78 9.35 -16.15
N GLN A 639 7.36 10.63 -16.13
CA GLN A 639 5.95 10.99 -16.08
C GLN A 639 5.31 10.91 -17.45
N SER A 640 4.12 10.32 -17.53
CA SER A 640 3.39 10.13 -18.78
C SER A 640 1.89 10.23 -18.56
N PHE A 641 1.22 11.12 -19.30
CA PHE A 641 -0.22 11.29 -19.26
C PHE A 641 -0.82 11.09 -20.63
N THR A 642 -2.00 10.48 -20.70
CA THR A 642 -2.61 10.10 -21.98
C THR A 642 -4.06 10.54 -22.02
N ARG A 643 -4.49 11.16 -23.14
CA ARG A 643 -5.88 11.55 -23.41
C ARG A 643 -6.34 11.07 -24.78
N LYS A 644 -7.63 10.77 -24.89
CA LYS A 644 -8.27 10.34 -26.14
C LYS A 644 -8.44 11.51 -27.10
N LEU A 645 -7.97 11.35 -28.32
CA LEU A 645 -8.17 12.24 -29.47
C LEU A 645 -9.09 11.58 -30.49
N VAL A 646 -10.05 12.32 -31.01
CA VAL A 646 -10.85 11.92 -32.17
C VAL A 646 -10.41 12.78 -33.37
N VAL A 647 -10.01 12.15 -34.45
CA VAL A 647 -9.75 12.80 -35.76
C VAL A 647 -10.96 12.56 -36.65
N ASN A 648 -11.56 13.66 -37.10
CA ASN A 648 -12.75 13.62 -37.97
C ASN A 648 -12.63 14.73 -39.02
N LYS A 649 -12.31 14.37 -40.25
CA LYS A 649 -12.10 15.27 -41.40
C LYS A 649 -13.38 15.40 -42.24
#